data_9d6afa6865aae4e4ef515339ff316e7d
#
_entry.id   9d6afa6865aae4e4ef515339ff316e7d
#
_cell.length_a   1.000
_cell.length_b   1.000
_cell.length_c   1.000
_cell.angle_alpha   90.00
_cell.angle_beta   90.00
_cell.angle_gamma   90.00
#
_symmetry.space_group_name_H-M   'P 1'
#
loop_
_entity.id
_entity.type
_entity.pdbx_description
1 polymer ?
#
loop_
_entity_poly.entity_id
_entity_poly.type
_entity_poly.pdbx_seq_one_letter_code
_entity_poly.pdbx_strand_id
1 'polypeptide(L)'
;MGYVVREEWHKHYADGKNFRQLGDSERALLAEHTPVPDGGGRALDVGCGTGGLAVYLSSLGYLVDAVDFADSAIGRARAEHADVEGVRWLRLDIERDDPVELHRGGYDLITLRLAYPFLRDRSCALHALGGRLRPGGALVVITPTAEHTPKERRDIALDEGEIRLLTAGWKQAERLEADGLAVLVLRGPGHAGTTAVEKRPPTGHALTGALAVVTDEAGRVLLGRSTRGMWELPGGKTSGSEDFASAAVRELAEETGLTASACDAYVVAMLADDSHGVPRLTAAVRITAWSGTLTNPETSLFERWEWHDLHGLAHAGNVFTPAAQTLDAIWPGVIPGLPPVHAYPLAVAQPPVPGEPAEAVRLRHAMAEAVIAGGWAPSKKVQDSLRTVPRHRYAPERDLTTVYDDDLAVVTRRDGTGRATSSVSAAWLQADMIESLQLKAGAVVHEGGSGGYNAELLAHVVGPGGRVVTGDIDPYIVHRTRRLTTEAGSGRLTAFHGDVALGTPAHLVPRNGFDASVITYNVWDIAPAWREQLAEGGRLVLPLEIGGYTRAITFRRAGDVLHAERFTHCGFIRAQGKHARTIPVVDLLGGERRLRFEDGAPAPTEGLEEALRGPRHEVATRVTMGSGFYFGSLQLYAATTLPGFCRLSAHQEKGTGVTLIAKDGGAPAILGDASLAYLVHVRTRHSDSPADKEWEWVVHAFGEQGPQLAEQLAATVRAWDRDVRDGDAPGLTVHPAGTPDHLLPAGDVVDKPLSRMVFQWPGRDVLLQAPVEHGGTLATAVEGT
;
A
#
# COMPACT_ATOMS: atom_id res chain seq x y z
N MET A 1 -21.03 -27.84 -9.95
CA MET A 1 -21.02 -26.47 -9.38
C MET A 1 -20.99 -26.61 -7.85
N GLY A 2 -19.85 -26.37 -7.20
CA GLY A 2 -19.80 -26.45 -5.73
C GLY A 2 -20.15 -25.12 -5.04
N TYR A 3 -19.94 -24.00 -5.72
CA TYR A 3 -20.24 -22.68 -5.15
C TYR A 3 -21.69 -22.25 -5.42
N VAL A 4 -22.38 -21.83 -4.36
CA VAL A 4 -23.75 -21.31 -4.40
C VAL A 4 -23.70 -19.85 -3.93
N VAL A 5 -24.30 -18.95 -4.70
CA VAL A 5 -24.27 -17.51 -4.38
C VAL A 5 -25.09 -17.20 -3.11
N ARG A 6 -24.73 -16.11 -2.44
CA ARG A 6 -25.36 -15.68 -1.18
C ARG A 6 -26.87 -15.53 -1.27
N GLU A 7 -27.37 -15.00 -2.39
CA GLU A 7 -28.79 -14.77 -2.62
C GLU A 7 -29.60 -16.08 -2.63
N GLU A 8 -29.02 -17.16 -3.18
CA GLU A 8 -29.66 -18.48 -3.17
C GLU A 8 -29.76 -19.08 -1.76
N TRP A 9 -28.67 -18.92 -0.96
CA TRP A 9 -28.68 -19.34 0.45
C TRP A 9 -29.63 -18.48 1.28
N HIS A 10 -29.66 -17.17 1.06
CA HIS A 10 -30.61 -16.28 1.73
C HIS A 10 -32.04 -16.73 1.46
N LYS A 11 -32.37 -17.02 0.19
CA LYS A 11 -33.70 -17.56 -0.20
C LYS A 11 -33.98 -18.92 0.44
N HIS A 12 -32.99 -19.82 0.45
CA HIS A 12 -33.14 -21.16 1.05
C HIS A 12 -33.62 -21.09 2.51
N TYR A 13 -32.94 -20.27 3.33
CA TYR A 13 -33.34 -20.11 4.73
C TYR A 13 -34.56 -19.25 4.91
N ALA A 14 -34.80 -18.26 4.08
CA ALA A 14 -36.05 -17.47 4.10
C ALA A 14 -37.30 -18.31 3.77
N ASP A 15 -37.17 -19.30 2.87
CA ASP A 15 -38.23 -20.28 2.52
C ASP A 15 -38.48 -21.31 3.63
N GLY A 16 -37.84 -21.19 4.79
CA GLY A 16 -38.01 -22.12 5.91
C GLY A 16 -37.23 -23.43 5.77
N LYS A 17 -36.44 -23.59 4.72
CA LYS A 17 -35.64 -24.81 4.49
C LYS A 17 -34.46 -24.86 5.45
N ASN A 18 -34.05 -26.06 5.82
CA ASN A 18 -32.88 -26.36 6.63
C ASN A 18 -32.05 -27.43 5.97
N PHE A 19 -30.77 -27.46 6.31
CA PHE A 19 -29.89 -28.60 6.02
C PHE A 19 -30.14 -29.74 7.03
N ARG A 20 -29.40 -30.83 6.84
CA ARG A 20 -29.43 -31.99 7.71
C ARG A 20 -29.21 -31.61 9.18
N GLN A 21 -30.09 -32.07 10.06
CA GLN A 21 -29.96 -31.88 11.51
C GLN A 21 -28.68 -32.58 12.02
N LEU A 22 -28.14 -32.07 13.13
CA LEU A 22 -26.99 -32.66 13.79
C LEU A 22 -27.35 -33.99 14.41
N GLY A 23 -26.72 -35.10 13.96
CA GLY A 23 -26.95 -36.45 14.41
C GLY A 23 -26.30 -36.75 15.77
N ASP A 24 -26.82 -37.80 16.44
CA ASP A 24 -26.25 -38.22 17.73
C ASP A 24 -24.85 -38.79 17.59
N SER A 25 -24.51 -39.47 16.47
CA SER A 25 -23.18 -39.95 16.17
C SER A 25 -22.19 -38.80 15.98
N GLU A 26 -22.60 -37.72 15.27
CA GLU A 26 -21.77 -36.49 15.11
C GLU A 26 -21.53 -35.84 16.49
N ARG A 27 -22.57 -35.75 17.34
CA ARG A 27 -22.45 -35.19 18.70
C ARG A 27 -21.47 -35.96 19.55
N ALA A 28 -21.57 -37.30 19.55
CA ALA A 28 -20.66 -38.17 20.31
C ALA A 28 -19.21 -37.99 19.90
N LEU A 29 -18.92 -37.98 18.57
CA LEU A 29 -17.55 -37.77 18.06
C LEU A 29 -17.00 -36.39 18.41
N LEU A 30 -17.81 -35.31 18.31
CA LEU A 30 -17.40 -34.00 18.70
C LEU A 30 -17.08 -33.92 20.20
N ALA A 31 -17.91 -34.49 21.07
CA ALA A 31 -17.64 -34.51 22.51
C ALA A 31 -16.39 -35.29 22.90
N GLU A 32 -16.09 -36.40 22.20
CA GLU A 32 -14.92 -37.25 22.45
C GLU A 32 -13.61 -36.63 21.93
N HIS A 33 -13.63 -36.14 20.68
CA HIS A 33 -12.40 -35.71 19.99
C HIS A 33 -12.11 -34.23 20.11
N THR A 34 -13.06 -33.41 20.59
CA THR A 34 -12.88 -31.98 20.83
C THR A 34 -13.38 -31.57 22.23
N PRO A 35 -12.79 -32.11 23.30
CA PRO A 35 -13.17 -31.76 24.65
C PRO A 35 -12.92 -30.28 24.94
N VAL A 36 -13.78 -29.66 25.73
CA VAL A 36 -13.61 -28.26 26.17
C VAL A 36 -12.38 -28.16 27.07
N PRO A 37 -11.47 -27.22 26.84
CA PRO A 37 -10.32 -27.01 27.71
C PRO A 37 -10.73 -26.68 29.16
N ASP A 38 -9.90 -27.04 30.13
CA ASP A 38 -10.08 -26.66 31.52
C ASP A 38 -10.19 -25.13 31.65
N GLY A 39 -11.26 -24.68 32.30
CA GLY A 39 -11.54 -23.22 32.44
C GLY A 39 -12.39 -22.62 31.31
N GLY A 40 -12.88 -23.44 30.38
CA GLY A 40 -13.73 -23.01 29.26
C GLY A 40 -12.97 -22.83 27.93
N GLY A 41 -13.68 -23.05 26.82
CA GLY A 41 -13.13 -22.96 25.47
C GLY A 41 -13.86 -21.93 24.61
N ARG A 42 -13.24 -21.54 23.48
CA ARG A 42 -13.89 -20.75 22.45
C ARG A 42 -14.00 -21.54 21.16
N ALA A 43 -15.19 -21.50 20.55
CA ALA A 43 -15.42 -22.14 19.27
C ALA A 43 -15.87 -21.12 18.21
N LEU A 44 -15.52 -21.40 16.97
CA LEU A 44 -16.02 -20.72 15.78
C LEU A 44 -16.74 -21.72 14.90
N ASP A 45 -18.05 -21.53 14.69
CA ASP A 45 -18.85 -22.36 13.79
C ASP A 45 -19.06 -21.61 12.47
N VAL A 46 -18.40 -22.07 11.40
CA VAL A 46 -18.38 -21.42 10.08
C VAL A 46 -19.43 -22.05 9.17
N GLY A 47 -20.33 -21.22 8.63
CA GLY A 47 -21.50 -21.67 7.90
C GLY A 47 -22.52 -22.30 8.83
N CYS A 48 -22.81 -21.63 9.94
CA CYS A 48 -23.61 -22.18 11.05
C CYS A 48 -25.10 -22.46 10.69
N GLY A 49 -25.60 -21.92 9.56
CA GLY A 49 -26.97 -22.02 9.15
C GLY A 49 -27.92 -21.52 10.23
N THR A 50 -28.89 -22.37 10.65
CA THR A 50 -29.82 -22.04 11.73
C THR A 50 -29.29 -22.38 13.13
N GLY A 51 -27.96 -22.67 13.28
CA GLY A 51 -27.28 -22.69 14.57
C GLY A 51 -27.27 -24.01 15.34
N GLY A 52 -27.77 -25.12 14.78
CA GLY A 52 -27.90 -26.40 15.53
C GLY A 52 -26.56 -26.91 16.09
N LEU A 53 -25.44 -26.77 15.37
CA LEU A 53 -24.11 -27.13 15.88
C LEU A 53 -23.60 -26.12 16.91
N ALA A 54 -23.76 -24.83 16.67
CA ALA A 54 -23.35 -23.78 17.60
C ALA A 54 -24.02 -23.94 18.99
N VAL A 55 -25.30 -24.24 19.03
CA VAL A 55 -26.03 -24.50 20.28
C VAL A 55 -25.48 -25.74 20.99
N TYR A 56 -25.19 -26.80 20.23
CA TYR A 56 -24.62 -28.00 20.81
C TYR A 56 -23.20 -27.70 21.40
N LEU A 57 -22.36 -26.98 20.70
CA LEU A 57 -21.02 -26.60 21.21
C LEU A 57 -21.15 -25.73 22.48
N SER A 58 -22.13 -24.83 22.55
CA SER A 58 -22.41 -24.07 23.76
C SER A 58 -22.83 -24.97 24.92
N SER A 59 -23.64 -25.99 24.67
CA SER A 59 -24.07 -26.97 25.70
C SER A 59 -22.92 -27.83 26.24
N LEU A 60 -21.82 -27.97 25.47
CA LEU A 60 -20.58 -28.60 25.92
C LEU A 60 -19.71 -27.66 26.78
N GLY A 61 -19.98 -26.35 26.79
CA GLY A 61 -19.22 -25.34 27.58
C GLY A 61 -18.31 -24.44 26.75
N TYR A 62 -18.45 -24.42 25.42
CA TYR A 62 -17.76 -23.45 24.58
C TYR A 62 -18.50 -22.11 24.56
N LEU A 63 -17.74 -21.00 24.52
CA LEU A 63 -18.25 -19.71 24.06
C LEU A 63 -18.13 -19.70 22.52
N VAL A 64 -19.24 -19.57 21.81
CA VAL A 64 -19.30 -19.82 20.37
C VAL A 64 -19.53 -18.54 19.59
N ASP A 65 -18.66 -18.27 18.61
CA ASP A 65 -18.94 -17.34 17.52
C ASP A 65 -19.53 -18.16 16.35
N ALA A 66 -20.81 -17.97 16.06
CA ALA A 66 -21.50 -18.67 15.00
C ALA A 66 -21.69 -17.72 13.82
N VAL A 67 -21.05 -18.04 12.68
CA VAL A 67 -21.01 -17.15 11.51
C VAL A 67 -21.68 -17.78 10.30
N ASP A 68 -22.47 -16.99 9.59
CA ASP A 68 -23.00 -17.33 8.28
C ASP A 68 -23.10 -16.07 7.42
N PHE A 69 -22.92 -16.20 6.12
CA PHE A 69 -23.00 -15.07 5.20
C PHE A 69 -24.45 -14.71 4.81
N ALA A 70 -25.41 -15.61 5.05
CA ALA A 70 -26.82 -15.42 4.75
C ALA A 70 -27.56 -14.74 5.93
N ASP A 71 -28.08 -13.53 5.70
CA ASP A 71 -28.81 -12.78 6.74
C ASP A 71 -30.03 -13.56 7.29
N SER A 72 -30.75 -14.31 6.43
CA SER A 72 -31.88 -15.10 6.83
C SER A 72 -31.50 -16.27 7.74
N ALA A 73 -30.34 -16.88 7.55
CA ALA A 73 -29.81 -17.93 8.43
C ALA A 73 -29.60 -17.37 9.85
N ILE A 74 -28.87 -16.29 9.96
CA ILE A 74 -28.57 -15.64 11.25
C ILE A 74 -29.85 -15.09 11.91
N GLY A 75 -30.73 -14.49 11.12
CA GLY A 75 -32.04 -14.02 11.65
C GLY A 75 -32.87 -15.16 12.27
N ARG A 76 -32.90 -16.31 11.60
CA ARG A 76 -33.58 -17.51 12.12
C ARG A 76 -32.85 -18.09 13.34
N ALA A 77 -31.54 -18.23 13.28
CA ALA A 77 -30.75 -18.74 14.40
C ALA A 77 -31.02 -17.94 15.68
N ARG A 78 -31.03 -16.60 15.58
CA ARG A 78 -31.36 -15.72 16.71
C ARG A 78 -32.79 -15.91 17.24
N ALA A 79 -33.74 -16.12 16.35
CA ALA A 79 -35.13 -16.30 16.74
C ALA A 79 -35.39 -17.69 17.33
N GLU A 80 -34.84 -18.75 16.72
CA GLU A 80 -35.03 -20.14 17.14
C GLU A 80 -34.26 -20.46 18.45
N HIS A 81 -33.21 -19.71 18.75
CA HIS A 81 -32.33 -19.96 19.91
C HIS A 81 -32.14 -18.70 20.80
N ALA A 82 -33.21 -17.92 20.96
CA ALA A 82 -33.17 -16.67 21.72
C ALA A 82 -32.76 -16.85 23.20
N ASP A 83 -33.06 -18.01 23.78
CA ASP A 83 -32.78 -18.35 25.18
C ASP A 83 -31.41 -19.03 25.39
N VAL A 84 -30.63 -19.22 24.33
CA VAL A 84 -29.32 -19.89 24.42
C VAL A 84 -28.23 -18.87 24.75
N GLU A 85 -27.65 -19.00 25.93
CA GLU A 85 -26.49 -18.20 26.33
C GLU A 85 -25.19 -18.77 25.75
N GLY A 86 -24.15 -17.92 25.63
CA GLY A 86 -22.80 -18.33 25.20
C GLY A 86 -22.61 -18.43 23.69
N VAL A 87 -23.61 -18.08 22.86
CA VAL A 87 -23.50 -18.04 21.40
C VAL A 87 -23.66 -16.61 20.89
N ARG A 88 -22.70 -16.13 20.09
CA ARG A 88 -22.80 -14.89 19.33
C ARG A 88 -23.12 -15.21 17.87
N TRP A 89 -24.24 -14.71 17.40
CA TRP A 89 -24.69 -14.87 16.02
C TRP A 89 -24.20 -13.71 15.17
N LEU A 90 -23.31 -13.98 14.23
CA LEU A 90 -22.65 -12.97 13.40
C LEU A 90 -22.94 -13.20 11.91
N ARG A 91 -23.40 -12.16 11.23
CA ARG A 91 -23.46 -12.17 9.77
C ARG A 91 -22.05 -11.86 9.24
N LEU A 92 -21.38 -12.83 8.71
CA LEU A 92 -20.01 -12.70 8.21
C LEU A 92 -19.78 -13.66 7.04
N ASP A 93 -19.30 -13.14 5.92
CA ASP A 93 -18.73 -13.94 4.83
C ASP A 93 -17.25 -14.18 5.14
N ILE A 94 -16.92 -15.40 5.55
CA ILE A 94 -15.56 -15.78 5.98
C ILE A 94 -14.51 -15.62 4.88
N GLU A 95 -14.91 -15.53 3.61
CA GLU A 95 -14.02 -15.39 2.46
C GLU A 95 -13.85 -13.93 1.99
N ARG A 96 -14.74 -12.99 2.41
CA ARG A 96 -14.80 -11.64 1.85
C ARG A 96 -14.84 -10.52 2.87
N ASP A 97 -15.52 -10.76 3.99
CA ASP A 97 -15.69 -9.71 5.00
C ASP A 97 -14.43 -9.62 5.87
N ASP A 98 -14.17 -8.42 6.40
CA ASP A 98 -13.11 -8.25 7.39
C ASP A 98 -13.49 -8.97 8.68
N PRO A 99 -12.71 -9.94 9.14
CA PRO A 99 -13.03 -10.74 10.32
C PRO A 99 -12.74 -10.00 11.65
N VAL A 100 -12.84 -8.69 11.67
CA VAL A 100 -12.60 -7.84 12.86
C VAL A 100 -13.53 -8.15 14.03
N GLU A 101 -14.74 -8.65 13.75
CA GLU A 101 -15.71 -9.04 14.77
C GLU A 101 -15.38 -10.37 15.44
N LEU A 102 -14.52 -11.19 14.84
CA LEU A 102 -14.10 -12.46 15.41
C LEU A 102 -13.12 -12.24 16.57
N HIS A 103 -13.10 -13.20 17.49
CA HIS A 103 -12.28 -13.11 18.69
C HIS A 103 -10.77 -13.04 18.36
N ARG A 104 -10.11 -11.98 18.79
CA ARG A 104 -8.68 -11.72 18.49
C ARG A 104 -7.73 -12.73 19.12
N GLY A 105 -8.09 -13.31 20.25
CA GLY A 105 -7.27 -14.32 20.96
C GLY A 105 -7.35 -15.73 20.39
N GLY A 106 -8.00 -15.92 19.26
CA GLY A 106 -8.14 -17.22 18.58
C GLY A 106 -9.14 -18.18 19.24
N TYR A 107 -9.24 -19.38 18.67
CA TYR A 107 -10.24 -20.40 19.01
C TYR A 107 -9.59 -21.72 19.38
N ASP A 108 -10.20 -22.43 20.32
CA ASP A 108 -9.80 -23.80 20.68
C ASP A 108 -10.42 -24.82 19.74
N LEU A 109 -11.55 -24.47 19.12
CA LEU A 109 -12.26 -25.27 18.14
C LEU A 109 -12.77 -24.40 16.99
N ILE A 110 -12.57 -24.83 15.75
CA ILE A 110 -13.19 -24.25 14.56
C ILE A 110 -13.93 -25.37 13.83
N THR A 111 -15.20 -25.15 13.47
CA THR A 111 -16.01 -26.15 12.78
C THR A 111 -16.49 -25.64 11.41
N LEU A 112 -16.47 -26.54 10.41
CA LEU A 112 -17.10 -26.37 9.10
C LEU A 112 -17.98 -27.60 8.84
N ARG A 113 -19.24 -27.51 9.28
CA ARG A 113 -20.18 -28.60 9.07
C ARG A 113 -21.03 -28.37 7.83
N LEU A 114 -20.88 -29.25 6.84
CA LEU A 114 -21.59 -29.19 5.55
C LEU A 114 -21.34 -27.84 4.80
N ALA A 115 -20.32 -27.08 5.17
CA ALA A 115 -20.00 -25.77 4.65
C ALA A 115 -18.78 -25.80 3.71
N TYR A 116 -17.77 -26.61 4.02
CA TYR A 116 -16.49 -26.66 3.30
C TYR A 116 -16.60 -26.83 1.77
N PRO A 117 -17.47 -27.72 1.21
CA PRO A 117 -17.62 -27.86 -0.24
C PRO A 117 -18.11 -26.60 -0.97
N PHE A 118 -18.72 -25.67 -0.26
CA PHE A 118 -19.28 -24.42 -0.81
C PHE A 118 -18.33 -23.23 -0.77
N LEU A 119 -17.15 -23.37 -0.15
CA LEU A 119 -16.13 -22.34 -0.19
C LEU A 119 -15.57 -22.19 -1.62
N ARG A 120 -15.33 -20.96 -2.04
CA ARG A 120 -14.76 -20.62 -3.36
C ARG A 120 -13.27 -20.91 -3.40
N ASP A 121 -12.56 -20.34 -2.41
CA ASP A 121 -11.12 -20.52 -2.22
C ASP A 121 -10.86 -21.28 -0.91
N ARG A 122 -10.99 -22.63 -1.02
CA ARG A 122 -10.81 -23.52 0.11
C ARG A 122 -9.43 -23.42 0.76
N SER A 123 -8.40 -23.23 -0.06
CA SER A 123 -7.02 -23.11 0.41
C SER A 123 -6.83 -21.84 1.24
N CYS A 124 -7.31 -20.70 0.75
CA CYS A 124 -7.23 -19.43 1.46
C CYS A 124 -8.06 -19.47 2.76
N ALA A 125 -9.28 -20.00 2.71
CA ALA A 125 -10.15 -20.11 3.88
C ALA A 125 -9.53 -21.01 4.96
N LEU A 126 -8.99 -22.19 4.60
CA LEU A 126 -8.33 -23.09 5.56
C LEU A 126 -7.08 -22.47 6.17
N HIS A 127 -6.28 -21.78 5.36
CA HIS A 127 -5.09 -21.07 5.85
C HIS A 127 -5.49 -19.99 6.88
N ALA A 128 -6.46 -19.16 6.54
CA ALA A 128 -6.96 -18.09 7.43
C ALA A 128 -7.56 -18.67 8.73
N LEU A 129 -8.36 -19.72 8.64
CA LEU A 129 -8.96 -20.39 9.80
C LEU A 129 -7.90 -21.11 10.65
N GLY A 130 -6.97 -21.81 10.01
CA GLY A 130 -5.85 -22.47 10.69
C GLY A 130 -4.97 -21.50 11.50
N GLY A 131 -4.75 -20.30 10.95
CA GLY A 131 -4.04 -19.22 11.64
C GLY A 131 -4.78 -18.65 12.86
N ARG A 132 -6.08 -18.94 13.01
CA ARG A 132 -6.88 -18.52 14.16
C ARG A 132 -7.01 -19.58 15.26
N LEU A 133 -6.44 -20.76 15.05
CA LEU A 133 -6.38 -21.76 16.10
C LEU A 133 -5.39 -21.40 17.19
N ARG A 134 -5.79 -21.60 18.44
CA ARG A 134 -4.87 -21.56 19.58
C ARG A 134 -3.93 -22.78 19.57
N PRO A 135 -2.79 -22.71 20.24
CA PRO A 135 -1.95 -23.89 20.42
C PRO A 135 -2.76 -25.07 21.01
N GLY A 136 -2.73 -26.21 20.32
CA GLY A 136 -3.51 -27.39 20.69
C GLY A 136 -4.97 -27.40 20.22
N GLY A 137 -5.47 -26.33 19.62
CA GLY A 137 -6.81 -26.24 19.07
C GLY A 137 -7.03 -27.16 17.86
N ALA A 138 -8.29 -27.43 17.54
CA ALA A 138 -8.69 -28.28 16.43
C ALA A 138 -9.55 -27.52 15.41
N LEU A 139 -9.36 -27.86 14.13
CA LEU A 139 -10.30 -27.54 13.06
C LEU A 139 -11.02 -28.83 12.65
N VAL A 140 -12.35 -28.80 12.65
CA VAL A 140 -13.18 -29.99 12.33
C VAL A 140 -13.97 -29.70 11.05
N VAL A 141 -13.78 -30.55 10.05
CA VAL A 141 -14.58 -30.52 8.82
C VAL A 141 -15.51 -31.71 8.80
N ILE A 142 -16.81 -31.48 8.75
CA ILE A 142 -17.84 -32.51 8.62
C ILE A 142 -18.47 -32.38 7.24
N THR A 143 -18.30 -33.40 6.40
CA THR A 143 -18.64 -33.30 4.98
C THR A 143 -19.09 -34.64 4.41
N PRO A 144 -20.04 -34.65 3.40
CA PRO A 144 -20.35 -35.84 2.66
C PRO A 144 -19.11 -36.34 1.87
N THR A 145 -19.02 -37.68 1.72
CA THR A 145 -18.03 -38.28 0.83
C THR A 145 -18.65 -38.63 -0.52
N ALA A 146 -17.85 -38.52 -1.58
CA ALA A 146 -18.33 -38.83 -2.94
C ALA A 146 -18.74 -40.28 -3.11
N GLU A 147 -18.22 -41.20 -2.30
CA GLU A 147 -18.56 -42.60 -2.31
C GLU A 147 -20.00 -42.82 -1.82
N HIS A 148 -20.42 -42.12 -0.76
CA HIS A 148 -21.73 -42.24 -0.12
C HIS A 148 -22.77 -41.24 -0.63
N THR A 149 -22.42 -40.46 -1.67
CA THR A 149 -23.29 -39.40 -2.23
C THR A 149 -23.74 -39.77 -3.64
N PRO A 150 -25.08 -39.68 -3.95
CA PRO A 150 -25.60 -39.90 -5.31
C PRO A 150 -24.87 -39.03 -6.35
N LYS A 151 -24.75 -39.52 -7.59
CA LYS A 151 -23.98 -38.83 -8.67
C LYS A 151 -24.41 -37.39 -8.88
N GLU A 152 -25.68 -37.11 -8.78
CA GLU A 152 -26.30 -35.80 -9.00
C GLU A 152 -25.94 -34.78 -7.92
N ARG A 153 -25.41 -35.24 -6.79
CA ARG A 153 -25.07 -34.41 -5.63
C ARG A 153 -23.59 -34.53 -5.22
N ARG A 154 -22.76 -35.14 -6.03
CA ARG A 154 -21.31 -35.30 -5.74
C ARG A 154 -20.53 -34.00 -5.72
N ASP A 155 -21.11 -32.96 -6.29
CA ASP A 155 -20.53 -31.60 -6.27
C ASP A 155 -20.51 -30.96 -4.86
N ILE A 156 -21.28 -31.50 -3.92
CA ILE A 156 -21.27 -31.08 -2.51
C ILE A 156 -20.58 -32.09 -1.55
N ALA A 157 -19.85 -33.06 -2.10
CA ALA A 157 -19.15 -34.09 -1.35
C ALA A 157 -17.66 -34.07 -1.69
N LEU A 158 -16.79 -34.54 -0.84
CA LEU A 158 -15.35 -34.68 -1.12
C LEU A 158 -15.02 -36.09 -1.59
N ASP A 159 -14.12 -36.18 -2.58
CA ASP A 159 -13.51 -37.46 -2.94
C ASP A 159 -12.26 -37.76 -2.09
N GLU A 160 -11.72 -38.99 -2.22
CA GLU A 160 -10.56 -39.43 -1.45
C GLU A 160 -9.28 -38.65 -1.78
N GLY A 161 -9.17 -38.09 -2.98
CA GLY A 161 -8.06 -37.19 -3.35
C GLY A 161 -8.16 -35.85 -2.64
N GLU A 162 -9.34 -35.26 -2.62
CA GLU A 162 -9.64 -34.02 -1.91
C GLU A 162 -9.42 -34.15 -0.40
N ILE A 163 -9.87 -35.28 0.20
CA ILE A 163 -9.66 -35.56 1.63
C ILE A 163 -8.18 -35.70 1.96
N ARG A 164 -7.41 -36.44 1.15
CA ARG A 164 -5.94 -36.56 1.34
C ARG A 164 -5.24 -35.22 1.28
N LEU A 165 -5.62 -34.36 0.36
CA LEU A 165 -5.01 -33.03 0.23
C LEU A 165 -5.39 -32.09 1.36
N LEU A 166 -6.65 -32.11 1.79
CA LEU A 166 -7.11 -31.36 2.95
C LEU A 166 -6.34 -31.74 4.23
N THR A 167 -6.08 -33.05 4.41
CA THR A 167 -5.39 -33.56 5.61
C THR A 167 -3.85 -33.39 5.55
N ALA A 168 -3.26 -33.35 4.36
CA ALA A 168 -1.80 -33.27 4.18
C ALA A 168 -1.15 -32.01 4.77
N GLY A 169 -1.90 -30.92 4.90
CA GLY A 169 -1.40 -29.65 5.46
C GLY A 169 -1.38 -29.57 7.00
N TRP A 170 -1.69 -30.66 7.71
CA TRP A 170 -1.83 -30.69 9.16
C TRP A 170 -0.85 -31.66 9.82
N LYS A 171 -0.33 -31.29 10.98
CA LYS A 171 0.59 -32.16 11.74
C LYS A 171 -0.08 -33.42 12.24
N GLN A 172 -1.36 -33.32 12.58
CA GLN A 172 -2.22 -34.42 13.00
C GLN A 172 -3.54 -34.29 12.26
N ALA A 173 -3.98 -35.35 11.63
CA ALA A 173 -5.26 -35.45 10.94
C ALA A 173 -5.88 -36.79 11.28
N GLU A 174 -7.05 -36.78 11.88
CA GLU A 174 -7.84 -37.94 12.20
C GLU A 174 -9.10 -37.93 11.32
N ARG A 175 -9.43 -39.08 10.75
CA ARG A 175 -10.64 -39.28 9.98
C ARG A 175 -11.56 -40.25 10.69
N LEU A 176 -12.76 -39.79 10.95
CA LEU A 176 -13.83 -40.54 11.59
C LEU A 176 -15.04 -40.51 10.67
N GLU A 177 -16.03 -41.34 10.94
CA GLU A 177 -17.26 -41.41 10.17
C GLU A 177 -18.49 -41.35 11.08
N ALA A 178 -19.45 -40.53 10.71
CA ALA A 178 -20.74 -40.41 11.38
C ALA A 178 -21.87 -40.32 10.36
N ASP A 179 -22.79 -41.25 10.37
CA ASP A 179 -24.01 -41.22 9.57
C ASP A 179 -23.79 -40.96 8.06
N GLY A 180 -22.74 -41.52 7.49
CA GLY A 180 -22.32 -41.36 6.10
C GLY A 180 -21.63 -40.03 5.78
N LEU A 181 -21.17 -39.30 6.80
CA LEU A 181 -20.32 -38.12 6.68
C LEU A 181 -18.90 -38.46 7.17
N ALA A 182 -17.90 -37.91 6.50
CA ALA A 182 -16.54 -37.88 7.04
C ALA A 182 -16.43 -36.75 8.07
N VAL A 183 -15.86 -37.06 9.22
CA VAL A 183 -15.52 -36.12 10.29
C VAL A 183 -13.99 -36.06 10.35
N LEU A 184 -13.41 -34.96 9.88
CA LEU A 184 -11.96 -34.75 9.82
C LEU A 184 -11.55 -33.83 10.96
N VAL A 185 -10.79 -34.35 11.93
CA VAL A 185 -10.26 -33.60 13.06
C VAL A 185 -8.80 -33.25 12.79
N LEU A 186 -8.51 -31.97 12.61
CA LEU A 186 -7.24 -31.45 12.12
C LEU A 186 -6.56 -30.59 13.21
N ARG A 187 -5.27 -30.84 13.49
CA ARG A 187 -4.51 -30.12 14.51
C ARG A 187 -3.12 -29.73 14.01
N GLY A 188 -2.64 -28.58 14.49
CA GLY A 188 -1.32 -28.08 14.15
C GLY A 188 -1.17 -27.80 12.66
N PRO A 189 -1.72 -26.70 12.14
CA PRO A 189 -1.58 -26.34 10.74
C PRO A 189 -0.10 -26.24 10.34
N GLY A 190 0.25 -26.76 9.17
CA GLY A 190 1.60 -26.69 8.61
C GLY A 190 1.92 -25.29 8.11
N HIS A 191 3.21 -24.97 7.96
CA HIS A 191 3.65 -23.66 7.47
C HIS A 191 3.33 -23.42 5.98
N ALA A 192 3.12 -24.46 5.21
CA ALA A 192 2.89 -24.39 3.77
C ALA A 192 1.41 -24.43 3.40
N GLY A 193 0.57 -23.75 4.11
CA GLY A 193 -0.85 -23.69 3.78
C GLY A 193 -1.47 -25.05 3.47
N THR A 194 -2.56 -25.36 4.08
CA THR A 194 -3.38 -26.49 3.73
C THR A 194 -3.76 -26.38 2.26
N THR A 195 -3.26 -27.25 1.42
CA THR A 195 -3.63 -27.30 0.00
C THR A 195 -4.98 -27.99 -0.13
N ALA A 196 -6.00 -27.24 -0.51
CA ALA A 196 -7.24 -27.82 -0.95
C ALA A 196 -7.26 -27.88 -2.48
N VAL A 197 -7.66 -28.98 -3.04
CA VAL A 197 -7.79 -29.15 -4.49
C VAL A 197 -9.12 -28.60 -4.96
N GLU A 198 -9.05 -27.75 -5.98
CA GLU A 198 -10.21 -27.32 -6.73
C GLU A 198 -10.91 -28.53 -7.36
N LYS A 199 -12.25 -28.58 -7.25
CA LYS A 199 -13.09 -29.70 -7.70
C LYS A 199 -13.27 -29.77 -9.22
N ARG A 200 -12.29 -29.35 -10.01
CA ARG A 200 -12.29 -29.50 -11.46
C ARG A 200 -11.07 -30.25 -11.92
N PRO A 201 -11.22 -31.25 -12.77
CA PRO A 201 -10.05 -31.80 -13.47
C PRO A 201 -9.37 -30.62 -14.20
N PRO A 202 -8.04 -30.59 -14.26
CA PRO A 202 -7.32 -29.55 -14.99
C PRO A 202 -7.85 -29.52 -16.43
N THR A 203 -8.50 -28.42 -16.80
CA THR A 203 -8.97 -28.18 -18.15
C THR A 203 -7.84 -27.51 -18.91
N GLY A 204 -7.00 -28.26 -19.53
CA GLY A 204 -5.98 -27.76 -20.43
C GLY A 204 -4.56 -28.19 -20.07
N HIS A 205 -3.71 -28.14 -21.07
CA HIS A 205 -2.27 -28.33 -20.94
C HIS A 205 -1.64 -26.94 -20.79
N ALA A 206 -0.78 -26.77 -19.80
CA ALA A 206 0.09 -25.59 -19.74
C ALA A 206 1.39 -25.88 -20.51
N LEU A 207 1.87 -24.89 -21.24
CA LEU A 207 3.23 -24.94 -21.80
C LEU A 207 4.20 -24.59 -20.67
N THR A 208 5.15 -25.51 -20.41
CA THR A 208 6.21 -25.27 -19.44
C THR A 208 7.53 -25.01 -20.16
N GLY A 209 8.30 -24.05 -19.70
CA GLY A 209 9.59 -23.69 -20.27
C GLY A 209 10.49 -23.00 -19.29
N ALA A 210 11.77 -22.89 -19.64
CA ALA A 210 12.78 -22.18 -18.88
C ALA A 210 13.53 -21.21 -19.78
N LEU A 211 13.78 -20.01 -19.31
CA LEU A 211 14.59 -19.00 -19.96
C LEU A 211 15.85 -18.73 -19.10
N ALA A 212 17.01 -18.92 -19.72
CA ALA A 212 18.29 -18.73 -19.08
C ALA A 212 18.68 -17.24 -19.12
N VAL A 213 18.96 -16.67 -17.95
CA VAL A 213 19.48 -15.30 -17.84
C VAL A 213 20.94 -15.35 -17.44
N VAL A 214 21.82 -15.03 -18.38
CA VAL A 214 23.28 -15.04 -18.24
C VAL A 214 23.79 -13.63 -18.34
N THR A 215 24.72 -13.25 -17.48
CA THR A 215 25.41 -11.95 -17.57
C THR A 215 26.92 -12.16 -17.70
N ASP A 216 27.59 -11.25 -18.41
CA ASP A 216 29.03 -11.20 -18.47
C ASP A 216 29.62 -10.44 -17.24
N GLU A 217 30.97 -10.32 -17.20
CA GLU A 217 31.68 -9.60 -16.13
C GLU A 217 31.30 -8.11 -16.02
N ALA A 218 30.84 -7.52 -17.12
CA ALA A 218 30.37 -6.12 -17.15
C ALA A 218 28.88 -5.98 -16.74
N GLY A 219 28.19 -7.10 -16.42
CA GLY A 219 26.78 -7.11 -16.07
C GLY A 219 25.82 -7.01 -17.25
N ARG A 220 26.32 -7.17 -18.50
CA ARG A 220 25.49 -7.19 -19.70
C ARG A 220 24.80 -8.54 -19.85
N VAL A 221 23.53 -8.54 -20.28
CA VAL A 221 22.74 -9.76 -20.47
C VAL A 221 22.92 -10.31 -21.90
N LEU A 222 22.94 -11.63 -22.03
CA LEU A 222 23.04 -12.31 -23.32
C LEU A 222 21.65 -12.39 -23.98
N LEU A 223 21.54 -11.89 -25.21
CA LEU A 223 20.33 -12.00 -26.05
C LEU A 223 20.69 -12.50 -27.44
N GLY A 224 19.85 -13.36 -28.00
CA GLY A 224 19.93 -13.85 -29.36
C GLY A 224 18.99 -13.09 -30.30
N ARG A 225 19.49 -12.67 -31.46
CA ARG A 225 18.67 -12.15 -32.52
C ARG A 225 18.06 -13.33 -33.29
N SER A 226 16.78 -13.60 -33.07
CA SER A 226 16.10 -14.68 -33.76
C SER A 226 15.83 -14.34 -35.23
N THR A 227 15.68 -15.35 -36.05
CA THR A 227 15.28 -15.21 -37.46
C THR A 227 13.89 -14.60 -37.66
N ARG A 228 13.11 -14.52 -36.57
CA ARG A 228 11.83 -13.79 -36.50
C ARG A 228 12.01 -12.27 -36.32
N GLY A 229 13.25 -11.80 -36.19
CA GLY A 229 13.57 -10.39 -35.99
C GLY A 229 13.35 -9.88 -34.58
N MET A 230 13.35 -10.75 -33.56
CA MET A 230 13.20 -10.38 -32.15
C MET A 230 14.47 -10.72 -31.34
N TRP A 231 14.66 -10.04 -30.24
CA TRP A 231 15.66 -10.40 -29.24
C TRP A 231 15.05 -11.38 -28.24
N GLU A 232 15.73 -12.49 -27.98
CA GLU A 232 15.26 -13.58 -27.13
C GLU A 232 16.34 -14.00 -26.15
N LEU A 233 15.93 -14.50 -24.99
CA LEU A 233 16.83 -15.17 -24.04
C LEU A 233 17.08 -16.60 -24.52
N PRO A 234 18.23 -17.22 -24.21
CA PRO A 234 18.42 -18.65 -24.38
C PRO A 234 17.33 -19.40 -23.61
N GLY A 235 16.68 -20.38 -24.25
CA GLY A 235 15.68 -21.15 -23.54
C GLY A 235 14.61 -21.78 -24.40
N GLY A 236 13.91 -22.72 -23.81
CA GLY A 236 12.92 -23.51 -24.47
C GLY A 236 11.99 -24.27 -23.54
N LYS A 237 11.35 -25.30 -24.07
CA LYS A 237 10.41 -26.15 -23.35
C LYS A 237 11.17 -27.16 -22.46
N THR A 238 10.60 -27.45 -21.30
CA THR A 238 11.08 -28.56 -20.47
C THR A 238 10.77 -29.89 -21.15
N SER A 239 11.68 -30.86 -21.04
CA SER A 239 11.54 -32.21 -21.58
C SER A 239 11.17 -33.21 -20.46
N GLY A 240 10.09 -33.96 -20.62
CA GLY A 240 9.71 -35.07 -19.75
C GLY A 240 9.75 -34.73 -18.24
N SER A 241 10.69 -35.34 -17.50
CA SER A 241 10.88 -35.12 -16.08
C SER A 241 12.01 -34.12 -15.74
N GLU A 242 12.45 -33.36 -16.72
CA GLU A 242 13.51 -32.36 -16.57
C GLU A 242 13.04 -31.21 -15.66
N ASP A 243 13.88 -30.83 -14.67
CA ASP A 243 13.62 -29.63 -13.89
C ASP A 243 13.98 -28.34 -14.66
N PHE A 244 13.50 -27.20 -14.20
CA PHE A 244 13.69 -25.93 -14.90
C PHE A 244 15.15 -25.45 -14.95
N ALA A 245 15.96 -25.75 -13.95
CA ALA A 245 17.37 -25.38 -13.92
C ALA A 245 18.15 -26.19 -14.97
N SER A 246 17.90 -27.49 -15.02
CA SER A 246 18.47 -28.39 -16.04
C SER A 246 18.06 -28.02 -17.45
N ALA A 247 16.77 -27.67 -17.66
CA ALA A 247 16.28 -27.20 -18.96
C ALA A 247 17.01 -25.92 -19.42
N ALA A 248 17.14 -24.93 -18.53
CA ALA A 248 17.83 -23.69 -18.86
C ALA A 248 19.30 -23.89 -19.22
N VAL A 249 19.99 -24.76 -18.48
CA VAL A 249 21.40 -25.11 -18.76
C VAL A 249 21.57 -25.85 -20.10
N ARG A 250 20.67 -26.78 -20.41
CA ARG A 250 20.66 -27.49 -21.68
C ARG A 250 20.45 -26.53 -22.85
N GLU A 251 19.40 -25.72 -22.81
CA GLU A 251 19.07 -24.74 -23.86
C GLU A 251 20.20 -23.71 -24.04
N LEU A 252 20.81 -23.24 -22.94
CA LEU A 252 21.99 -22.37 -23.03
C LEU A 252 23.10 -23.02 -23.85
N ALA A 253 23.40 -24.30 -23.60
CA ALA A 253 24.46 -25.01 -24.30
C ALA A 253 24.11 -25.26 -25.76
N GLU A 254 22.89 -25.68 -26.06
CA GLU A 254 22.40 -25.99 -27.41
C GLU A 254 22.38 -24.75 -28.31
N GLU A 255 21.89 -23.63 -27.80
CA GLU A 255 21.70 -22.41 -28.58
C GLU A 255 22.94 -21.50 -28.65
N THR A 256 23.78 -21.48 -27.61
CA THR A 256 24.89 -20.51 -27.49
C THR A 256 26.28 -21.12 -27.45
N GLY A 257 26.42 -22.42 -27.21
CA GLY A 257 27.69 -23.09 -26.95
C GLY A 257 28.31 -22.79 -25.58
N LEU A 258 27.65 -21.98 -24.74
CA LEU A 258 28.06 -21.75 -23.36
C LEU A 258 27.60 -22.91 -22.47
N THR A 259 28.43 -23.32 -21.54
CA THR A 259 28.14 -24.43 -20.63
C THR A 259 28.06 -23.96 -19.21
N ALA A 260 27.11 -24.48 -18.45
CA ALA A 260 26.90 -24.19 -17.04
C ALA A 260 26.56 -25.47 -16.27
N SER A 261 26.68 -25.42 -14.95
CA SER A 261 26.20 -26.49 -14.08
C SER A 261 24.77 -26.16 -13.59
N ALA A 262 23.92 -27.18 -13.46
CA ALA A 262 22.61 -26.97 -12.85
C ALA A 262 22.70 -26.46 -11.38
N CYS A 263 23.83 -26.70 -10.70
CA CYS A 263 24.09 -26.13 -9.37
C CYS A 263 24.30 -24.62 -9.37
N ASP A 264 24.64 -24.03 -10.54
CA ASP A 264 24.82 -22.59 -10.72
C ASP A 264 23.61 -21.95 -11.39
N ALA A 265 22.54 -22.69 -11.59
CA ALA A 265 21.29 -22.26 -12.20
C ALA A 265 20.18 -22.15 -11.15
N TYR A 266 19.66 -20.95 -10.94
CA TYR A 266 18.68 -20.65 -9.89
C TYR A 266 17.36 -20.19 -10.51
N VAL A 267 16.27 -20.87 -10.23
CA VAL A 267 14.93 -20.41 -10.59
C VAL A 267 14.58 -19.24 -9.69
N VAL A 268 14.55 -18.03 -10.26
CA VAL A 268 14.36 -16.79 -9.50
C VAL A 268 12.93 -16.25 -9.56
N ALA A 269 12.18 -16.67 -10.58
CA ALA A 269 10.76 -16.38 -10.70
C ALA A 269 10.06 -17.43 -11.56
N MET A 270 8.76 -17.59 -11.32
CA MET A 270 7.84 -18.32 -12.19
C MET A 270 6.85 -17.33 -12.77
N LEU A 271 6.72 -17.31 -14.09
CA LEU A 271 5.83 -16.40 -14.81
C LEU A 271 4.67 -17.20 -15.38
N ALA A 272 3.45 -16.80 -15.05
CA ALA A 272 2.24 -17.41 -15.56
C ALA A 272 1.49 -16.40 -16.43
N ASP A 273 1.21 -16.76 -17.69
CA ASP A 273 0.41 -15.98 -18.62
C ASP A 273 -0.46 -16.87 -19.51
N ASP A 274 -1.46 -16.27 -20.12
CA ASP A 274 -2.36 -16.89 -21.09
C ASP A 274 -2.45 -16.10 -22.42
N SER A 275 -1.49 -15.21 -22.64
CA SER A 275 -1.49 -14.24 -23.76
C SER A 275 -1.62 -14.87 -25.15
N HIS A 276 -1.41 -16.18 -25.27
CA HIS A 276 -1.54 -16.93 -26.53
C HIS A 276 -2.70 -17.93 -26.51
N GLY A 277 -3.66 -17.77 -25.60
CA GLY A 277 -4.83 -18.65 -25.50
C GLY A 277 -4.53 -20.05 -24.91
N VAL A 278 -3.29 -20.29 -24.48
CA VAL A 278 -2.86 -21.49 -23.77
C VAL A 278 -2.10 -21.03 -22.52
N PRO A 279 -2.46 -21.51 -21.33
CA PRO A 279 -1.70 -21.22 -20.13
C PRO A 279 -0.23 -21.59 -20.31
N ARG A 280 0.65 -20.66 -19.99
CA ARG A 280 2.09 -20.87 -20.05
C ARG A 280 2.71 -20.58 -18.69
N LEU A 281 3.61 -21.47 -18.26
CA LEU A 281 4.42 -21.33 -17.07
C LEU A 281 5.89 -21.28 -17.51
N THR A 282 6.53 -20.13 -17.36
CA THR A 282 7.93 -19.92 -17.71
C THR A 282 8.76 -19.69 -16.46
N ALA A 283 9.79 -20.50 -16.27
CA ALA A 283 10.78 -20.28 -15.23
C ALA A 283 11.82 -19.25 -15.71
N ALA A 284 12.01 -18.19 -14.94
CA ALA A 284 13.15 -17.29 -15.06
C ALA A 284 14.33 -17.90 -14.32
N VAL A 285 15.34 -18.36 -15.04
CA VAL A 285 16.50 -19.07 -14.45
C VAL A 285 17.75 -18.21 -14.59
N ARG A 286 18.27 -17.75 -13.45
CA ARG A 286 19.54 -17.04 -13.40
C ARG A 286 20.69 -18.03 -13.35
N ILE A 287 21.62 -17.94 -14.29
CA ILE A 287 22.86 -18.73 -14.31
C ILE A 287 24.01 -17.84 -13.86
N THR A 288 24.71 -18.26 -12.83
CA THR A 288 25.66 -17.43 -12.09
C THR A 288 27.13 -17.75 -12.42
N ALA A 289 27.37 -18.94 -12.94
CA ALA A 289 28.67 -19.34 -13.43
C ALA A 289 28.49 -20.13 -14.74
N TRP A 290 29.29 -19.78 -15.71
CA TRP A 290 29.30 -20.40 -17.03
C TRP A 290 30.73 -20.40 -17.60
N SER A 291 30.96 -21.20 -18.63
CA SER A 291 32.21 -21.32 -19.33
C SER A 291 31.98 -21.58 -20.82
N GLY A 292 33.05 -21.62 -21.59
CA GLY A 292 32.97 -21.84 -23.04
C GLY A 292 33.09 -20.55 -23.85
N THR A 293 32.98 -20.69 -25.15
CA THR A 293 33.05 -19.57 -26.10
C THR A 293 31.66 -19.39 -26.71
N LEU A 294 31.18 -18.15 -26.74
CA LEU A 294 29.92 -17.79 -27.35
C LEU A 294 29.96 -18.12 -28.85
N THR A 295 29.07 -18.96 -29.29
CA THR A 295 28.89 -19.39 -30.67
C THR A 295 27.40 -19.30 -31.05
N ASN A 296 27.04 -19.68 -32.26
CA ASN A 296 25.66 -19.77 -32.70
C ASN A 296 25.43 -21.15 -33.36
N PRO A 297 25.25 -22.22 -32.61
CA PRO A 297 25.05 -23.56 -33.18
C PRO A 297 23.74 -23.70 -33.93
N GLU A 298 22.68 -22.96 -33.52
CA GLU A 298 21.34 -23.05 -34.10
C GLU A 298 21.05 -21.90 -35.09
N THR A 299 21.83 -21.85 -36.20
CA THR A 299 21.71 -20.79 -37.21
C THR A 299 20.36 -20.76 -37.94
N SER A 300 19.55 -21.81 -37.82
CA SER A 300 18.17 -21.84 -38.34
C SER A 300 17.19 -21.04 -37.48
N LEU A 301 17.49 -20.85 -36.20
CA LEU A 301 16.65 -20.15 -35.22
C LEU A 301 17.17 -18.74 -34.91
N PHE A 302 18.48 -18.60 -34.79
CA PHE A 302 19.13 -17.36 -34.43
C PHE A 302 20.12 -16.88 -35.49
N GLU A 303 20.13 -15.57 -35.73
CA GLU A 303 21.12 -14.91 -36.59
C GLU A 303 22.48 -14.77 -35.87
N ARG A 304 22.42 -14.38 -34.59
CA ARG A 304 23.59 -14.11 -33.76
C ARG A 304 23.21 -13.96 -32.30
N TRP A 305 24.20 -14.05 -31.39
CA TRP A 305 24.10 -13.77 -29.96
C TRP A 305 24.96 -12.55 -29.61
N GLU A 306 24.43 -11.63 -28.76
CA GLU A 306 25.10 -10.38 -28.35
C GLU A 306 24.89 -10.10 -26.86
N TRP A 307 25.89 -9.42 -26.25
CA TRP A 307 25.79 -8.92 -24.88
C TRP A 307 25.18 -7.51 -24.87
N HIS A 308 24.06 -7.34 -24.19
CA HIS A 308 23.30 -6.11 -24.12
C HIS A 308 23.41 -5.46 -22.75
N ASP A 309 23.63 -4.15 -22.74
CA ASP A 309 23.54 -3.35 -21.51
C ASP A 309 22.10 -3.29 -21.03
N LEU A 310 21.89 -3.53 -19.72
CA LEU A 310 20.56 -3.50 -19.12
C LEU A 310 19.87 -2.13 -19.28
N HIS A 311 20.63 -1.06 -19.23
CA HIS A 311 20.08 0.29 -19.43
C HIS A 311 19.68 0.58 -20.88
N GLY A 312 20.23 -0.15 -21.82
CA GLY A 312 19.93 -0.05 -23.24
C GLY A 312 18.71 -0.89 -23.71
N LEU A 313 18.24 -1.82 -22.88
CA LEU A 313 17.20 -2.78 -23.28
C LEU A 313 15.87 -2.13 -23.68
N ALA A 314 15.50 -1.03 -23.04
CA ALA A 314 14.30 -0.26 -23.42
C ALA A 314 14.34 0.24 -24.86
N HIS A 315 15.52 0.34 -25.46
CA HIS A 315 15.76 0.84 -26.83
C HIS A 315 16.28 -0.25 -27.79
N ALA A 316 16.45 -1.48 -27.31
CA ALA A 316 16.98 -2.59 -28.11
C ALA A 316 16.07 -3.02 -29.28
N GLY A 317 14.86 -2.47 -29.37
CA GLY A 317 13.86 -2.83 -30.37
C GLY A 317 12.94 -3.97 -29.90
N ASN A 318 12.49 -4.82 -30.80
CA ASN A 318 11.53 -5.88 -30.49
C ASN A 318 12.19 -6.98 -29.65
N VAL A 319 11.91 -6.99 -28.35
CA VAL A 319 12.24 -8.10 -27.46
C VAL A 319 11.04 -9.05 -27.38
N PHE A 320 11.28 -10.34 -27.49
CA PHE A 320 10.23 -11.35 -27.38
C PHE A 320 9.56 -11.27 -26.00
N THR A 321 8.23 -11.17 -25.98
CA THR A 321 7.47 -10.88 -24.77
C THR A 321 7.84 -11.76 -23.57
N PRO A 322 7.97 -13.09 -23.65
CA PRO A 322 8.41 -13.91 -22.53
C PRO A 322 9.84 -13.59 -22.05
N ALA A 323 10.75 -13.28 -22.95
CA ALA A 323 12.10 -12.86 -22.59
C ALA A 323 12.08 -11.50 -21.89
N ALA A 324 11.31 -10.55 -22.41
CA ALA A 324 11.11 -9.24 -21.80
C ALA A 324 10.50 -9.34 -20.39
N GLN A 325 9.46 -10.16 -20.21
CA GLN A 325 8.83 -10.42 -18.92
C GLN A 325 9.78 -11.12 -17.93
N THR A 326 10.63 -12.03 -18.42
CA THR A 326 11.68 -12.69 -17.61
C THR A 326 12.72 -11.67 -17.13
N LEU A 327 13.18 -10.80 -18.02
CA LEU A 327 14.10 -9.71 -17.67
C LEU A 327 13.46 -8.75 -16.68
N ASP A 328 12.21 -8.38 -16.88
CA ASP A 328 11.46 -7.51 -15.98
C ASP A 328 11.23 -8.13 -14.60
N ALA A 329 11.05 -9.45 -14.51
CA ALA A 329 10.94 -10.17 -13.25
C ALA A 329 12.26 -10.14 -12.44
N ILE A 330 13.40 -10.08 -13.12
CA ILE A 330 14.73 -10.00 -12.49
C ILE A 330 15.12 -8.53 -12.26
N TRP A 331 14.93 -7.66 -13.25
CA TRP A 331 15.22 -6.24 -13.23
C TRP A 331 13.96 -5.42 -13.54
N PRO A 332 13.06 -5.22 -12.56
CA PRO A 332 11.78 -4.58 -12.79
C PRO A 332 11.89 -3.19 -13.41
N GLY A 333 11.11 -2.99 -14.47
CA GLY A 333 11.07 -1.74 -15.21
C GLY A 333 12.12 -1.61 -16.32
N VAL A 334 12.97 -2.63 -16.50
CA VAL A 334 14.02 -2.63 -17.54
C VAL A 334 13.45 -2.51 -18.95
N ILE A 335 12.27 -3.06 -19.20
CA ILE A 335 11.52 -2.92 -20.43
C ILE A 335 10.11 -2.40 -20.10
N PRO A 336 9.78 -1.14 -20.44
CA PRO A 336 8.47 -0.57 -20.12
C PRO A 336 7.36 -1.10 -21.03
N GLY A 337 6.11 -1.04 -20.56
CA GLY A 337 4.91 -1.28 -21.39
C GLY A 337 4.60 -2.74 -21.69
N LEU A 338 5.14 -3.67 -20.90
CA LEU A 338 4.89 -5.10 -21.10
C LEU A 338 3.43 -5.49 -20.75
N PRO A 339 2.86 -6.50 -21.44
CA PRO A 339 1.61 -7.10 -21.04
C PRO A 339 1.68 -7.64 -19.62
N PRO A 340 0.56 -7.64 -18.87
CA PRO A 340 0.54 -8.16 -17.51
C PRO A 340 0.89 -9.65 -17.50
N VAL A 341 1.66 -10.05 -16.49
CA VAL A 341 2.02 -11.42 -16.19
C VAL A 341 1.98 -11.63 -14.69
N HIS A 342 1.58 -12.81 -14.24
CA HIS A 342 1.69 -13.17 -12.83
C HIS A 342 3.11 -13.67 -12.56
N ALA A 343 3.91 -12.84 -11.91
CA ALA A 343 5.25 -13.20 -11.48
C ALA A 343 5.25 -13.73 -10.03
N TYR A 344 5.76 -14.93 -9.83
CA TYR A 344 5.92 -15.57 -8.52
C TYR A 344 7.41 -15.64 -8.19
N PRO A 345 8.00 -14.64 -7.54
CA PRO A 345 9.41 -14.66 -7.19
C PRO A 345 9.67 -15.75 -6.15
N LEU A 346 10.71 -16.51 -6.37
CA LEU A 346 11.16 -17.53 -5.44
C LEU A 346 12.20 -16.91 -4.50
N ALA A 347 12.10 -17.21 -3.21
CA ALA A 347 13.09 -16.81 -2.21
C ALA A 347 14.37 -17.66 -2.35
N VAL A 348 15.13 -17.42 -3.38
CA VAL A 348 16.43 -18.06 -3.60
C VAL A 348 17.53 -17.05 -3.31
N ALA A 349 18.55 -17.45 -2.59
CA ALA A 349 19.75 -16.65 -2.43
C ALA A 349 20.33 -16.38 -3.84
N GLN A 350 20.26 -15.14 -4.29
CA GLN A 350 20.85 -14.73 -5.55
C GLN A 350 22.31 -14.38 -5.33
N PRO A 351 23.20 -14.79 -6.22
CA PRO A 351 24.60 -14.38 -6.12
C PRO A 351 24.71 -12.86 -6.26
N PRO A 352 25.75 -12.25 -5.67
CA PRO A 352 26.00 -10.83 -5.81
C PRO A 352 26.14 -10.46 -7.29
N VAL A 353 25.49 -9.36 -7.68
CA VAL A 353 25.67 -8.78 -9.02
C VAL A 353 27.15 -8.43 -9.23
N PRO A 354 27.73 -8.71 -10.42
CA PRO A 354 29.12 -8.34 -10.72
C PRO A 354 29.42 -6.87 -10.44
N GLY A 355 30.70 -6.56 -10.26
CA GLY A 355 31.22 -5.28 -9.78
C GLY A 355 30.53 -4.04 -10.39
N GLU A 356 30.35 -3.03 -9.55
CA GLU A 356 29.69 -1.79 -9.95
C GLU A 356 30.49 -1.09 -11.09
N PRO A 357 29.83 -0.62 -12.16
CA PRO A 357 30.50 0.10 -13.23
C PRO A 357 31.25 1.33 -12.70
N ALA A 358 32.47 1.60 -13.17
CA ALA A 358 33.30 2.75 -12.72
C ALA A 358 32.54 4.08 -12.91
N GLU A 359 31.73 4.19 -13.95
CA GLU A 359 30.88 5.35 -14.22
C GLU A 359 29.81 5.53 -13.12
N ALA A 360 29.16 4.44 -12.69
CA ALA A 360 28.18 4.50 -11.60
C ALA A 360 28.81 4.94 -10.28
N VAL A 361 30.03 4.47 -9.97
CA VAL A 361 30.80 4.92 -8.81
C VAL A 361 31.07 6.42 -8.88
N ARG A 362 31.54 6.90 -10.03
CA ARG A 362 31.82 8.32 -10.24
C ARG A 362 30.59 9.20 -10.05
N LEU A 363 29.46 8.80 -10.67
CA LEU A 363 28.20 9.53 -10.59
C LEU A 363 27.62 9.48 -9.17
N ARG A 364 27.69 8.34 -8.48
CA ARG A 364 27.27 8.24 -7.08
C ARG A 364 28.02 9.20 -6.18
N HIS A 365 29.34 9.28 -6.32
CA HIS A 365 30.14 10.24 -5.55
C HIS A 365 29.75 11.68 -5.90
N ALA A 366 29.57 12.02 -7.18
CA ALA A 366 29.16 13.35 -7.60
C ALA A 366 27.80 13.75 -6.99
N MET A 367 26.80 12.85 -7.04
CA MET A 367 25.52 13.05 -6.39
C MET A 367 25.65 13.26 -4.88
N ALA A 368 26.45 12.43 -4.19
CA ALA A 368 26.68 12.59 -2.76
C ALA A 368 27.30 13.95 -2.41
N GLU A 369 28.31 14.38 -3.17
CA GLU A 369 28.94 15.69 -2.97
C GLU A 369 27.96 16.85 -3.25
N ALA A 370 27.09 16.76 -4.26
CA ALA A 370 26.07 17.76 -4.52
C ALA A 370 25.08 17.89 -3.34
N VAL A 371 24.60 16.76 -2.82
CA VAL A 371 23.71 16.72 -1.64
C VAL A 371 24.39 17.31 -0.39
N ILE A 372 25.68 17.01 -0.19
CA ILE A 372 26.47 17.53 0.94
C ILE A 372 26.68 19.04 0.79
N ALA A 373 27.06 19.50 -0.40
CA ALA A 373 27.25 20.91 -0.69
C ALA A 373 25.98 21.73 -0.54
N GLY A 374 24.81 21.13 -0.85
CA GLY A 374 23.50 21.71 -0.60
C GLY A 374 23.10 21.79 0.88
N GLY A 375 23.89 21.22 1.80
CA GLY A 375 23.65 21.22 3.24
C GLY A 375 22.63 20.18 3.72
N TRP A 376 22.20 19.26 2.86
CA TRP A 376 21.15 18.26 3.16
C TRP A 376 21.65 17.03 3.94
N ALA A 377 22.98 16.79 3.95
CA ALA A 377 23.61 15.68 4.65
C ALA A 377 24.74 16.19 5.58
N PRO A 378 24.43 16.85 6.70
CA PRO A 378 25.46 17.36 7.62
C PRO A 378 26.18 16.25 8.38
N SER A 379 25.56 15.09 8.62
CA SER A 379 26.22 14.04 9.39
C SER A 379 27.03 13.08 8.53
N LYS A 380 28.21 12.69 9.03
CA LYS A 380 29.11 11.76 8.33
C LYS A 380 28.42 10.43 7.97
N LYS A 381 27.56 9.90 8.83
CA LYS A 381 26.88 8.62 8.60
C LYS A 381 25.91 8.66 7.40
N VAL A 382 25.20 9.78 7.17
CA VAL A 382 24.35 9.96 6.00
C VAL A 382 25.21 10.20 4.75
N GLN A 383 26.26 10.99 4.85
CA GLN A 383 27.24 11.17 3.76
C GLN A 383 27.83 9.82 3.31
N ASP A 384 28.27 9.00 4.28
CA ASP A 384 28.86 7.68 4.01
C ASP A 384 27.80 6.74 3.37
N SER A 385 26.52 6.80 3.79
CA SER A 385 25.46 6.02 3.17
C SER A 385 25.25 6.38 1.69
N LEU A 386 25.19 7.68 1.37
CA LEU A 386 25.06 8.17 -0.01
C LEU A 386 26.25 7.76 -0.90
N ARG A 387 27.47 7.79 -0.35
CA ARG A 387 28.68 7.38 -1.07
C ARG A 387 28.81 5.87 -1.25
N THR A 388 28.14 5.07 -0.41
CA THR A 388 28.30 3.61 -0.37
C THR A 388 27.18 2.88 -1.09
N VAL A 389 25.91 3.28 -0.89
CA VAL A 389 24.75 2.56 -1.41
C VAL A 389 24.53 2.87 -2.89
N PRO A 390 24.59 1.87 -3.80
CA PRO A 390 24.50 2.10 -5.25
C PRO A 390 23.04 2.29 -5.67
N ARG A 391 22.60 3.55 -5.86
CA ARG A 391 21.23 3.95 -6.20
C ARG A 391 20.71 3.31 -7.49
N HIS A 392 21.55 3.13 -8.50
CA HIS A 392 21.17 2.55 -9.79
C HIS A 392 20.67 1.10 -9.69
N ARG A 393 21.07 0.35 -8.67
CA ARG A 393 20.55 -1.00 -8.42
C ARG A 393 19.06 -0.99 -8.08
N TYR A 394 18.56 0.12 -7.51
CA TYR A 394 17.16 0.29 -7.11
C TYR A 394 16.31 1.01 -8.17
N ALA A 395 16.92 1.47 -9.25
CA ALA A 395 16.25 2.11 -10.36
C ALA A 395 16.89 1.70 -11.71
N PRO A 396 16.96 0.37 -12.01
CA PRO A 396 17.62 -0.14 -13.22
C PRO A 396 16.88 0.24 -14.52
N GLU A 397 15.68 0.77 -14.42
CA GLU A 397 14.86 1.23 -15.54
C GLU A 397 15.29 2.56 -16.16
N ARG A 398 16.29 3.21 -15.59
CA ARG A 398 16.77 4.52 -16.06
C ARG A 398 18.27 4.51 -16.28
N ASP A 399 18.74 5.41 -17.15
CA ASP A 399 20.15 5.63 -17.36
C ASP A 399 20.85 6.18 -16.10
N LEU A 400 22.15 5.94 -15.98
CA LEU A 400 22.92 6.29 -14.79
C LEU A 400 22.90 7.79 -14.50
N THR A 401 22.89 8.64 -15.51
CA THR A 401 22.88 10.10 -15.34
C THR A 401 21.59 10.56 -14.69
N THR A 402 20.46 10.08 -15.19
CA THR A 402 19.14 10.35 -14.58
C THR A 402 19.03 9.81 -13.16
N VAL A 403 19.53 8.58 -12.91
CA VAL A 403 19.45 7.96 -11.59
C VAL A 403 20.27 8.71 -10.54
N TYR A 404 21.43 9.22 -10.93
CA TYR A 404 22.35 9.93 -10.03
C TYR A 404 22.20 11.46 -10.08
N ASP A 405 21.13 11.97 -10.69
CA ASP A 405 20.72 13.36 -10.50
C ASP A 405 20.18 13.51 -9.05
N ASP A 406 20.71 14.46 -8.30
CA ASP A 406 20.40 14.63 -6.88
C ASP A 406 19.03 15.24 -6.63
N ASP A 407 18.45 15.96 -7.61
CA ASP A 407 17.15 16.62 -7.52
C ASP A 407 15.99 15.84 -8.17
N LEU A 408 16.29 14.79 -8.92
CA LEU A 408 15.27 14.02 -9.61
C LEU A 408 14.77 12.80 -8.82
N ALA A 409 13.44 12.66 -8.78
CA ALA A 409 12.79 11.42 -8.38
C ALA A 409 12.63 10.47 -9.57
N VAL A 410 13.02 9.21 -9.41
CA VAL A 410 12.94 8.19 -10.46
C VAL A 410 11.67 7.36 -10.26
N VAL A 411 10.70 7.50 -11.18
CA VAL A 411 9.46 6.71 -11.14
C VAL A 411 9.77 5.26 -11.50
N THR A 412 9.40 4.33 -10.61
CA THR A 412 9.64 2.89 -10.71
C THR A 412 8.36 2.08 -10.98
N ARG A 413 7.19 2.68 -10.76
CA ARG A 413 5.89 2.03 -11.01
C ARG A 413 4.85 3.04 -11.45
N ARG A 414 3.98 2.62 -12.39
CA ARG A 414 2.80 3.38 -12.81
C ARG A 414 1.58 2.47 -12.81
N ASP A 415 0.41 3.03 -12.54
CA ASP A 415 -0.87 2.32 -12.68
C ASP A 415 -1.33 2.25 -14.16
N GLY A 416 -2.46 1.58 -14.39
CA GLY A 416 -3.04 1.43 -15.72
C GLY A 416 -3.47 2.74 -16.40
N THR A 417 -3.52 3.86 -15.67
CA THR A 417 -3.78 5.21 -16.20
C THR A 417 -2.49 5.98 -16.52
N GLY A 418 -1.32 5.39 -16.26
CA GLY A 418 -0.01 6.03 -16.43
C GLY A 418 0.43 6.89 -15.25
N ARG A 419 -0.35 6.95 -14.18
CA ARG A 419 -0.01 7.71 -12.97
C ARG A 419 1.08 6.99 -12.17
N ALA A 420 2.07 7.75 -11.69
CA ALA A 420 3.12 7.20 -10.83
C ALA A 420 2.56 6.69 -9.50
N THR A 421 2.88 5.44 -9.15
CA THR A 421 2.49 4.77 -7.90
C THR A 421 3.67 4.38 -7.03
N SER A 422 4.90 4.40 -7.55
CA SER A 422 6.14 4.26 -6.80
C SER A 422 7.29 5.01 -7.47
N SER A 423 8.22 5.49 -6.67
CA SER A 423 9.45 6.14 -7.15
C SER A 423 10.58 6.02 -6.12
N VAL A 424 11.82 6.10 -6.59
CA VAL A 424 12.97 6.42 -5.76
C VAL A 424 13.06 7.94 -5.68
N SER A 425 12.84 8.51 -4.50
CA SER A 425 12.79 9.97 -4.26
C SER A 425 14.14 10.65 -4.54
N ALA A 426 14.13 11.97 -4.75
CA ALA A 426 15.34 12.77 -4.92
C ALA A 426 16.34 12.55 -3.77
N ALA A 427 17.62 12.50 -4.08
CA ALA A 427 18.64 12.11 -3.11
C ALA A 427 18.79 13.13 -1.97
N TRP A 428 18.66 14.42 -2.28
CA TRP A 428 18.68 15.48 -1.26
C TRP A 428 17.54 15.32 -0.26
N LEU A 429 16.35 14.98 -0.73
CA LEU A 429 15.17 14.86 0.13
C LEU A 429 15.25 13.61 1.02
N GLN A 430 15.76 12.49 0.48
CA GLN A 430 16.04 11.30 1.29
C GLN A 430 17.06 11.58 2.39
N ALA A 431 18.13 12.29 2.05
CA ALA A 431 19.14 12.70 3.03
C ALA A 431 18.56 13.59 4.12
N ASP A 432 17.77 14.61 3.75
CA ASP A 432 17.11 15.54 4.69
C ASP A 432 16.17 14.80 5.65
N MET A 433 15.33 13.90 5.13
CA MET A 433 14.41 13.11 5.96
C MET A 433 15.18 12.17 6.90
N ILE A 434 16.24 11.50 6.45
CA ILE A 434 17.06 10.62 7.28
C ILE A 434 17.81 11.40 8.37
N GLU A 435 18.38 12.56 8.05
CA GLU A 435 19.04 13.45 9.02
C GLU A 435 18.08 13.92 10.11
N SER A 436 16.84 14.26 9.72
CA SER A 436 15.83 14.76 10.64
C SER A 436 15.42 13.72 11.71
N LEU A 437 15.59 12.43 11.42
CA LEU A 437 15.33 11.34 12.36
C LEU A 437 16.38 11.23 13.47
N GLN A 438 17.58 11.83 13.30
CA GLN A 438 18.68 11.79 14.28
C GLN A 438 19.02 10.37 14.76
N LEU A 439 19.06 9.41 13.84
CA LEU A 439 19.22 7.99 14.13
C LEU A 439 20.50 7.70 14.92
N LYS A 440 20.42 6.79 15.88
CA LYS A 440 21.56 6.25 16.60
C LYS A 440 22.01 4.91 16.02
N ALA A 441 23.27 4.55 16.25
CA ALA A 441 23.73 3.22 15.92
C ALA A 441 22.91 2.17 16.70
N GLY A 442 22.50 1.09 16.02
CA GLY A 442 21.68 0.05 16.58
C GLY A 442 20.16 0.34 16.59
N ALA A 443 19.70 1.49 16.07
CA ALA A 443 18.29 1.84 16.01
C ALA A 443 17.48 0.86 15.15
N VAL A 444 16.21 0.65 15.55
CA VAL A 444 15.22 -0.10 14.77
C VAL A 444 14.26 0.87 14.13
N VAL A 445 14.26 0.93 12.79
CA VAL A 445 13.53 1.92 12.02
C VAL A 445 12.42 1.27 11.22
N HIS A 446 11.24 1.89 11.22
CA HIS A 446 10.14 1.59 10.31
C HIS A 446 10.21 2.49 9.08
N GLU A 447 9.93 1.92 7.91
CA GLU A 447 9.76 2.66 6.67
C GLU A 447 8.46 2.25 5.97
N GLY A 448 7.71 3.23 5.50
CA GLY A 448 6.52 3.02 4.68
C GLY A 448 6.70 3.53 3.26
N GLY A 449 6.59 2.61 2.28
CA GLY A 449 6.45 2.94 0.87
C GLY A 449 7.73 3.24 0.11
N SER A 450 8.81 2.45 0.22
CA SER A 450 9.99 2.65 -0.62
C SER A 450 10.36 1.43 -1.46
N GLY A 451 10.92 1.64 -2.64
CA GLY A 451 11.44 0.58 -3.51
C GLY A 451 12.78 -0.01 -3.05
N GLY A 452 13.15 0.14 -1.79
CA GLY A 452 14.33 -0.45 -1.16
C GLY A 452 15.55 0.47 -1.00
N TYR A 453 15.73 1.48 -1.86
CA TYR A 453 16.91 2.36 -1.78
C TYR A 453 16.98 3.14 -0.46
N ASN A 454 15.87 3.77 -0.06
CA ASN A 454 15.83 4.53 1.18
C ASN A 454 16.00 3.61 2.41
N ALA A 455 15.40 2.40 2.38
CA ALA A 455 15.60 1.38 3.40
C ALA A 455 17.09 0.99 3.55
N GLU A 456 17.82 0.91 2.43
CA GLU A 456 19.24 0.58 2.40
C GLU A 456 20.09 1.71 2.96
N LEU A 457 19.76 2.97 2.65
CA LEU A 457 20.40 4.14 3.27
C LEU A 457 20.20 4.12 4.79
N LEU A 458 18.97 3.86 5.25
CA LEU A 458 18.63 3.72 6.68
C LEU A 458 19.45 2.59 7.33
N ALA A 459 19.49 1.41 6.69
CA ALA A 459 20.25 0.27 7.19
C ALA A 459 21.75 0.56 7.32
N HIS A 460 22.31 1.34 6.38
CA HIS A 460 23.69 1.80 6.46
C HIS A 460 23.89 2.75 7.66
N VAL A 461 22.99 3.71 7.83
CA VAL A 461 23.04 4.72 8.89
C VAL A 461 22.92 4.11 10.30
N VAL A 462 22.02 3.13 10.50
CA VAL A 462 21.87 2.48 11.80
C VAL A 462 22.97 1.47 12.12
N GLY A 463 23.72 1.02 11.11
CA GLY A 463 24.87 0.16 11.27
C GLY A 463 24.55 -1.31 11.66
N PRO A 464 25.57 -2.12 12.01
CA PRO A 464 25.44 -3.57 12.17
C PRO A 464 24.45 -4.03 13.25
N GLY A 465 24.27 -3.25 14.30
CA GLY A 465 23.33 -3.55 15.39
C GLY A 465 21.89 -3.09 15.13
N GLY A 466 21.67 -2.33 14.04
CA GLY A 466 20.35 -1.79 13.71
C GLY A 466 19.55 -2.69 12.78
N ARG A 467 18.27 -2.35 12.62
CA ARG A 467 17.36 -3.06 11.71
C ARG A 467 16.37 -2.08 11.07
N VAL A 468 15.99 -2.34 9.82
CA VAL A 468 14.94 -1.61 9.12
C VAL A 468 13.80 -2.56 8.75
N VAL A 469 12.59 -2.17 9.10
CA VAL A 469 11.36 -2.85 8.69
C VAL A 469 10.64 -1.96 7.69
N THR A 470 10.56 -2.39 6.44
CA THR A 470 9.93 -1.63 5.36
C THR A 470 8.65 -2.30 4.89
N GLY A 471 7.61 -1.53 4.62
CA GLY A 471 6.32 -2.04 4.17
C GLY A 471 5.80 -1.30 2.95
N ASP A 472 5.10 -2.01 2.06
CA ASP A 472 4.39 -1.41 0.93
C ASP A 472 3.08 -2.12 0.68
N ILE A 473 2.07 -1.38 0.21
CA ILE A 473 0.76 -1.90 -0.15
C ILE A 473 0.79 -2.62 -1.50
N ASP A 474 1.73 -2.29 -2.38
CA ASP A 474 1.90 -2.96 -3.67
C ASP A 474 2.80 -4.20 -3.50
N PRO A 475 2.26 -5.43 -3.68
CA PRO A 475 3.05 -6.65 -3.57
C PRO A 475 4.23 -6.69 -4.54
N TYR A 476 4.10 -6.04 -5.71
CA TYR A 476 5.19 -5.91 -6.67
C TYR A 476 6.37 -5.13 -6.08
N ILE A 477 6.11 -4.00 -5.40
CA ILE A 477 7.15 -3.20 -4.76
C ILE A 477 7.81 -3.98 -3.61
N VAL A 478 7.04 -4.71 -2.81
CA VAL A 478 7.58 -5.57 -1.75
C VAL A 478 8.53 -6.63 -2.32
N HIS A 479 8.12 -7.32 -3.39
CA HIS A 479 8.95 -8.32 -4.05
C HIS A 479 10.21 -7.71 -4.65
N ARG A 480 10.07 -6.56 -5.31
CA ARG A 480 11.21 -5.76 -5.80
C ARG A 480 12.18 -5.43 -4.67
N THR A 481 11.69 -4.89 -3.57
CA THR A 481 12.52 -4.54 -2.40
C THR A 481 13.25 -5.75 -1.85
N ARG A 482 12.55 -6.86 -1.60
CA ARG A 482 13.14 -8.09 -1.07
C ARG A 482 14.28 -8.59 -1.97
N ARG A 483 14.06 -8.63 -3.28
CA ARG A 483 15.06 -9.08 -4.21
C ARG A 483 16.28 -8.17 -4.24
N LEU A 484 16.08 -6.87 -4.46
CA LEU A 484 17.17 -5.90 -4.58
C LEU A 484 18.02 -5.80 -3.30
N THR A 485 17.38 -5.88 -2.13
CA THR A 485 18.08 -5.87 -0.85
C THR A 485 18.81 -7.19 -0.58
N THR A 486 18.28 -8.32 -1.04
CA THR A 486 18.99 -9.61 -0.98
C THR A 486 20.22 -9.61 -1.90
N GLU A 487 20.09 -9.10 -3.12
CA GLU A 487 21.21 -8.92 -4.06
C GLU A 487 22.29 -7.98 -3.50
N ALA A 488 21.90 -6.98 -2.73
CA ALA A 488 22.83 -6.07 -2.04
C ALA A 488 23.48 -6.71 -0.80
N GLY A 489 23.07 -7.90 -0.38
CA GLY A 489 23.57 -8.55 0.82
C GLY A 489 23.06 -7.95 2.14
N SER A 490 21.92 -7.26 2.09
CA SER A 490 21.34 -6.56 3.25
C SER A 490 20.61 -7.51 4.20
N GLY A 491 21.32 -8.12 5.12
CA GLY A 491 20.74 -8.94 6.18
C GLY A 491 19.96 -8.19 7.27
N ARG A 492 19.88 -6.85 7.19
CA ARG A 492 19.23 -5.98 8.21
C ARG A 492 17.88 -5.44 7.81
N LEU A 493 17.41 -5.79 6.62
CA LEU A 493 16.15 -5.34 6.06
C LEU A 493 15.11 -6.46 6.14
N THR A 494 13.91 -6.08 6.59
CA THR A 494 12.74 -6.96 6.54
C THR A 494 11.64 -6.23 5.80
N ALA A 495 11.24 -6.72 4.63
CA ALA A 495 10.15 -6.15 3.85
C ALA A 495 8.87 -6.96 4.05
N PHE A 496 7.74 -6.28 4.33
CA PHE A 496 6.42 -6.89 4.46
C PHE A 496 5.42 -6.28 3.48
N HIS A 497 4.44 -7.08 3.07
CA HIS A 497 3.31 -6.63 2.26
C HIS A 497 2.15 -6.23 3.18
N GLY A 498 1.63 -5.02 3.00
CA GLY A 498 0.48 -4.53 3.74
C GLY A 498 0.34 -3.01 3.64
N ASP A 499 -0.86 -2.53 3.94
CA ASP A 499 -1.11 -1.10 4.08
C ASP A 499 -0.47 -0.61 5.40
N VAL A 500 0.63 0.11 5.30
CA VAL A 500 1.37 0.61 6.47
C VAL A 500 0.58 1.62 7.31
N ALA A 501 -0.50 2.17 6.77
CA ALA A 501 -1.43 3.00 7.52
C ALA A 501 -2.24 2.20 8.56
N LEU A 502 -2.37 0.89 8.36
CA LEU A 502 -2.97 -0.02 9.34
C LEU A 502 -1.96 -0.54 10.37
N GLY A 503 -0.69 -0.18 10.20
CA GLY A 503 0.41 -0.56 11.08
C GLY A 503 1.27 -1.71 10.54
N THR A 504 2.45 -1.82 11.13
CA THR A 504 3.37 -2.94 10.91
C THR A 504 2.86 -4.18 11.65
N PRO A 505 2.96 -5.40 11.06
CA PRO A 505 2.60 -6.64 11.73
C PRO A 505 3.26 -6.76 13.12
N ALA A 506 2.50 -7.15 14.13
CA ALA A 506 2.93 -7.12 15.53
C ALA A 506 4.25 -7.86 15.82
N HIS A 507 4.52 -8.95 15.10
CA HIS A 507 5.77 -9.73 15.26
C HIS A 507 7.02 -9.00 14.72
N LEU A 508 6.85 -7.94 13.93
CA LEU A 508 7.94 -7.11 13.39
C LEU A 508 8.16 -5.85 14.22
N VAL A 509 7.20 -5.46 15.05
CA VAL A 509 7.28 -4.28 15.91
C VAL A 509 8.17 -4.59 17.12
N PRO A 510 9.19 -3.76 17.41
CA PRO A 510 9.98 -3.92 18.63
C PRO A 510 9.11 -3.81 19.89
N ARG A 511 9.50 -4.48 20.96
CA ARG A 511 8.74 -4.47 22.23
C ARG A 511 8.45 -3.06 22.77
N ASN A 512 9.38 -2.13 22.55
CA ASN A 512 9.25 -0.74 23.00
C ASN A 512 8.83 0.22 21.89
N GLY A 513 8.42 -0.29 20.73
CA GLY A 513 8.16 0.50 19.52
C GLY A 513 9.42 0.76 18.69
N PHE A 514 9.24 1.37 17.52
CA PHE A 514 10.34 1.77 16.64
C PHE A 514 11.02 3.03 17.16
N ASP A 515 12.35 3.09 17.10
CA ASP A 515 13.11 4.30 17.46
C ASP A 515 12.81 5.47 16.52
N ALA A 516 12.52 5.15 15.25
CA ALA A 516 12.10 6.12 14.25
C ALA A 516 11.21 5.48 13.18
N SER A 517 10.40 6.32 12.52
CA SER A 517 9.57 5.93 11.39
C SER A 517 9.68 6.97 10.27
N VAL A 518 9.79 6.51 9.02
CA VAL A 518 9.76 7.36 7.83
C VAL A 518 8.70 6.88 6.86
N ILE A 519 7.82 7.79 6.44
CA ILE A 519 6.82 7.54 5.40
C ILE A 519 7.26 8.25 4.13
N THR A 520 7.26 7.55 3.00
CA THR A 520 7.79 8.05 1.73
C THR A 520 6.71 8.23 0.65
N TYR A 521 5.50 8.54 1.08
CA TYR A 521 4.39 8.94 0.21
C TYR A 521 3.57 10.06 0.86
N ASN A 522 2.89 10.87 0.03
CA ASN A 522 2.12 12.01 0.50
C ASN A 522 0.87 11.57 1.26
N VAL A 523 0.72 12.02 2.49
CA VAL A 523 -0.43 11.76 3.36
C VAL A 523 -1.16 13.05 3.71
N TRP A 524 -2.46 12.92 3.97
CA TRP A 524 -3.30 14.03 4.38
C TRP A 524 -3.60 14.02 5.88
N ASP A 525 -3.56 12.86 6.52
CA ASP A 525 -3.81 12.66 7.95
C ASP A 525 -2.78 11.68 8.52
N ILE A 526 -2.62 11.64 9.83
CA ILE A 526 -1.63 10.79 10.50
C ILE A 526 -2.31 9.55 11.07
N ALA A 527 -1.91 8.37 10.57
CA ALA A 527 -2.43 7.10 11.04
C ALA A 527 -2.12 6.87 12.52
N PRO A 528 -3.09 6.44 13.34
CA PRO A 528 -2.86 6.11 14.74
C PRO A 528 -1.73 5.11 14.95
N ALA A 529 -1.64 4.09 14.08
CA ALA A 529 -0.61 3.06 14.17
C ALA A 529 0.81 3.61 14.10
N TRP A 530 1.06 4.67 13.32
CA TRP A 530 2.42 5.25 13.25
C TRP A 530 2.84 5.91 14.56
N ARG A 531 1.90 6.50 15.31
CA ARG A 531 2.16 7.04 16.63
C ARG A 531 2.30 5.93 17.65
N GLU A 532 1.37 4.96 17.65
CA GLU A 532 1.28 3.89 18.64
C GLU A 532 2.47 2.93 18.58
N GLN A 533 2.97 2.65 17.37
CA GLN A 533 4.12 1.76 17.15
C GLN A 533 5.48 2.48 17.25
N LEU A 534 5.50 3.79 17.43
CA LEU A 534 6.72 4.57 17.67
C LEU A 534 7.10 4.51 19.15
N ALA A 535 8.37 4.40 19.47
CA ALA A 535 8.85 4.45 20.85
C ALA A 535 8.61 5.83 21.49
N GLU A 536 8.59 5.90 22.82
CA GLU A 536 8.56 7.18 23.53
C GLU A 536 9.82 8.00 23.19
N GLY A 537 9.65 9.26 22.82
CA GLY A 537 10.72 10.11 22.31
C GLY A 537 11.20 9.78 20.90
N GLY A 538 10.64 8.75 20.24
CA GLY A 538 10.92 8.37 18.86
C GLY A 538 10.50 9.44 17.86
N ARG A 539 11.09 9.42 16.67
CA ARG A 539 10.81 10.39 15.60
C ARG A 539 10.07 9.78 14.43
N LEU A 540 9.06 10.51 13.95
CA LEU A 540 8.29 10.20 12.75
C LEU A 540 8.51 11.32 11.73
N VAL A 541 9.00 11.01 10.54
CA VAL A 541 9.02 11.94 9.42
C VAL A 541 8.08 11.48 8.32
N LEU A 542 7.24 12.37 7.84
CA LEU A 542 6.29 12.07 6.77
C LEU A 542 5.95 13.31 5.93
N PRO A 543 5.65 13.12 4.63
CA PRO A 543 5.14 14.17 3.76
C PRO A 543 3.67 14.43 4.06
N LEU A 544 3.37 15.50 4.79
CA LEU A 544 2.01 15.89 5.17
C LEU A 544 1.48 17.00 4.28
N GLU A 545 0.31 16.76 3.68
CA GLU A 545 -0.40 17.75 2.87
C GLU A 545 -1.36 18.56 3.76
N ILE A 546 -1.17 19.87 3.78
CA ILE A 546 -2.01 20.83 4.49
C ILE A 546 -2.21 22.03 3.58
N GLY A 547 -3.47 22.45 3.38
CA GLY A 547 -3.81 23.55 2.50
C GLY A 547 -3.37 23.35 1.05
N GLY A 548 -3.20 22.10 0.60
CA GLY A 548 -2.78 21.74 -0.75
C GLY A 548 -1.28 21.84 -1.05
N TYR A 549 -0.46 21.97 -0.02
CA TYR A 549 1.01 21.87 -0.12
C TYR A 549 1.54 20.77 0.77
N THR A 550 2.48 20.00 0.24
CA THR A 550 3.14 18.93 0.95
C THR A 550 4.44 19.39 1.59
N ARG A 551 4.64 19.02 2.84
CA ARG A 551 5.88 19.24 3.58
C ARG A 551 6.30 17.95 4.26
N ALA A 552 7.56 17.58 4.16
CA ALA A 552 8.14 16.59 5.05
C ALA A 552 8.24 17.21 6.45
N ILE A 553 7.44 16.71 7.38
CA ILE A 553 7.42 17.19 8.75
C ILE A 553 7.97 16.10 9.64
N THR A 554 8.97 16.47 10.44
CA THR A 554 9.52 15.58 11.46
C THR A 554 8.85 15.86 12.78
N PHE A 555 8.29 14.82 13.36
CA PHE A 555 7.63 14.85 14.66
C PHE A 555 8.44 14.05 15.69
N ARG A 556 8.42 14.47 16.94
CA ARG A 556 8.86 13.69 18.09
C ARG A 556 7.64 13.29 18.93
N ARG A 557 7.57 12.02 19.29
CA ARG A 557 6.52 11.50 20.16
C ARG A 557 6.76 11.90 21.62
N ALA A 558 5.71 12.38 22.28
CA ALA A 558 5.65 12.57 23.72
C ALA A 558 4.26 12.13 24.22
N GLY A 559 4.19 10.95 24.81
CA GLY A 559 2.92 10.29 25.14
C GLY A 559 2.09 10.01 23.88
N ASP A 560 0.86 10.54 23.87
CA ASP A 560 -0.04 10.43 22.72
C ASP A 560 0.04 11.62 21.75
N VAL A 561 0.95 12.57 21.98
CA VAL A 561 1.10 13.77 21.19
C VAL A 561 2.36 13.70 20.33
N LEU A 562 2.27 14.16 19.09
CA LEU A 562 3.39 14.35 18.20
C LEU A 562 3.71 15.84 18.13
N HIS A 563 4.96 16.22 18.41
CA HIS A 563 5.46 17.59 18.35
C HIS A 563 6.34 17.77 17.13
N ALA A 564 6.00 18.70 16.24
CA ALA A 564 6.81 18.99 15.06
C ALA A 564 8.13 19.66 15.45
N GLU A 565 9.23 19.19 14.86
CA GLU A 565 10.59 19.71 15.07
C GLU A 565 11.17 20.33 13.80
N ARG A 566 10.71 19.92 12.62
CA ARG A 566 11.28 20.39 11.34
C ARG A 566 10.23 20.34 10.22
N PHE A 567 10.31 21.28 9.29
CA PHE A 567 9.50 21.37 8.08
C PHE A 567 10.42 21.52 6.86
N THR A 568 10.23 20.67 5.84
CA THR A 568 10.92 20.76 4.56
C THR A 568 9.91 20.70 3.43
N HIS A 569 9.98 21.62 2.47
CA HIS A 569 9.11 21.58 1.29
C HIS A 569 9.46 20.40 0.40
N CYS A 570 8.44 19.66 -0.04
CA CYS A 570 8.65 18.47 -0.85
C CYS A 570 7.44 18.13 -1.72
N GLY A 571 7.63 17.20 -2.65
CA GLY A 571 6.58 16.56 -3.42
C GLY A 571 6.73 15.05 -3.33
N PHE A 572 5.62 14.34 -3.17
CA PHE A 572 5.60 12.88 -3.10
C PHE A 572 4.41 12.30 -3.87
N ILE A 573 4.51 11.04 -4.24
CA ILE A 573 3.40 10.25 -4.76
C ILE A 573 2.31 10.16 -3.69
N ARG A 574 1.05 10.27 -4.11
CA ARG A 574 -0.09 10.23 -3.18
C ARG A 574 -0.26 8.87 -2.54
N ALA A 575 -0.74 8.86 -1.29
CA ALA A 575 -1.13 7.66 -0.56
C ALA A 575 -2.14 6.82 -1.34
N GLN A 576 -2.03 5.52 -1.17
CA GLN A 576 -2.96 4.48 -1.64
C GLN A 576 -3.60 3.80 -0.42
N GLY A 577 -4.50 2.83 -0.66
CA GLY A 577 -5.13 2.07 0.42
C GLY A 577 -6.02 2.92 1.33
N LYS A 578 -5.92 2.69 2.62
CA LYS A 578 -6.77 3.34 3.64
C LYS A 578 -6.61 4.87 3.70
N HIS A 579 -5.44 5.37 3.33
CA HIS A 579 -5.12 6.80 3.27
C HIS A 579 -5.31 7.42 1.88
N ALA A 580 -5.79 6.65 0.90
CA ALA A 580 -6.17 7.20 -0.39
C ALA A 580 -7.28 8.24 -0.21
N ARG A 581 -7.08 9.40 -0.82
CA ARG A 581 -8.03 10.52 -0.73
C ARG A 581 -8.35 11.09 -2.10
N THR A 582 -9.62 11.33 -2.31
CA THR A 582 -10.10 12.19 -3.39
C THR A 582 -10.36 13.58 -2.82
N ILE A 583 -9.65 14.59 -3.35
CA ILE A 583 -9.89 15.98 -2.95
C ILE A 583 -11.24 16.42 -3.54
N PRO A 584 -12.18 16.90 -2.73
CA PRO A 584 -13.44 17.44 -3.24
C PRO A 584 -13.18 18.61 -4.19
N VAL A 585 -13.82 18.56 -5.33
CA VAL A 585 -13.70 19.58 -6.38
C VAL A 585 -15.08 19.99 -6.84
N VAL A 586 -15.29 21.30 -6.98
CA VAL A 586 -16.52 21.86 -7.54
C VAL A 586 -16.15 22.66 -8.78
N ASP A 587 -16.69 22.24 -9.92
CA ASP A 587 -16.55 22.96 -11.17
C ASP A 587 -17.64 24.04 -11.27
N LEU A 588 -17.21 25.26 -11.60
CA LEU A 588 -18.07 26.43 -11.78
C LEU A 588 -17.96 26.96 -13.22
N LEU A 589 -19.00 27.59 -13.70
CA LEU A 589 -19.07 28.20 -15.04
C LEU A 589 -18.72 27.18 -16.15
N GLY A 590 -19.28 25.95 -16.06
CA GLY A 590 -19.03 24.91 -17.03
C GLY A 590 -17.59 24.39 -17.03
N GLY A 591 -16.94 24.41 -15.89
CA GLY A 591 -15.54 23.94 -15.72
C GLY A 591 -14.50 25.00 -16.05
N GLU A 592 -14.93 26.25 -16.33
CA GLU A 592 -14.02 27.37 -16.56
C GLU A 592 -13.25 27.74 -15.29
N ARG A 593 -13.90 27.57 -14.14
CA ARG A 593 -13.29 27.75 -12.81
C ARG A 593 -13.53 26.54 -11.95
N ARG A 594 -12.56 26.25 -11.07
CA ARG A 594 -12.58 25.06 -10.23
C ARG A 594 -12.15 25.40 -8.82
N LEU A 595 -13.03 25.07 -7.85
CA LEU A 595 -12.71 25.13 -6.43
C LEU A 595 -12.23 23.76 -5.92
N ARG A 596 -11.21 23.78 -5.10
CA ARG A 596 -10.66 22.59 -4.43
C ARG A 596 -10.68 22.79 -2.93
N PHE A 597 -11.22 21.81 -2.22
CA PHE A 597 -11.34 21.82 -0.76
C PHE A 597 -10.31 20.86 -0.16
N GLU A 598 -9.13 21.40 0.14
CA GLU A 598 -7.97 20.59 0.50
C GLU A 598 -8.10 19.96 1.90
N ASP A 599 -8.68 20.65 2.87
CA ASP A 599 -8.76 20.19 4.27
C ASP A 599 -10.19 20.13 4.84
N GLY A 600 -11.21 20.26 4.02
CA GLY A 600 -12.59 20.30 4.48
C GLY A 600 -13.60 19.65 3.54
N ALA A 601 -14.84 19.60 3.99
CA ALA A 601 -15.98 19.29 3.13
C ALA A 601 -16.23 20.46 2.16
N PRO A 602 -16.82 20.21 0.97
CA PRO A 602 -17.22 21.28 0.08
C PRO A 602 -18.18 22.22 0.81
N ALA A 603 -17.89 23.53 0.77
CA ALA A 603 -18.84 24.53 1.21
C ALA A 603 -19.99 24.66 0.17
N PRO A 604 -21.18 25.15 0.57
CA PRO A 604 -22.25 25.46 -0.36
C PRO A 604 -21.77 26.44 -1.43
N THR A 605 -22.06 26.15 -2.68
CA THR A 605 -21.66 27.01 -3.84
C THR A 605 -22.85 27.56 -4.60
N GLU A 606 -24.05 27.45 -4.04
CA GLU A 606 -25.29 28.01 -4.59
C GLU A 606 -25.16 29.53 -4.74
N GLY A 607 -25.57 30.06 -5.87
CA GLY A 607 -25.48 31.51 -6.18
C GLY A 607 -24.07 32.01 -6.53
N LEU A 608 -23.01 31.19 -6.33
CA LEU A 608 -21.64 31.64 -6.56
C LEU A 608 -21.34 31.90 -8.05
N GLU A 609 -21.92 31.12 -8.96
CA GLU A 609 -21.78 31.39 -10.39
C GLU A 609 -22.36 32.72 -10.83
N GLU A 610 -23.49 33.13 -10.24
CA GLU A 610 -24.08 34.42 -10.48
C GLU A 610 -23.21 35.54 -9.92
N ALA A 611 -22.73 35.37 -8.69
CA ALA A 611 -21.80 36.32 -8.07
C ALA A 611 -20.53 36.53 -8.92
N LEU A 612 -19.96 35.47 -9.46
CA LEU A 612 -18.75 35.51 -10.32
C LEU A 612 -18.99 36.24 -11.65
N ARG A 613 -20.23 36.40 -12.11
CA ARG A 613 -20.61 37.23 -13.27
C ARG A 613 -20.83 38.69 -12.91
N GLY A 614 -20.92 38.99 -11.60
CA GLY A 614 -21.13 40.34 -11.06
C GLY A 614 -19.85 41.20 -11.04
N PRO A 615 -19.93 42.38 -10.46
CA PRO A 615 -18.79 43.28 -10.36
C PRO A 615 -17.70 42.69 -9.44
N ARG A 616 -16.46 42.85 -9.88
CA ARG A 616 -15.27 42.47 -9.11
C ARG A 616 -14.91 43.58 -8.12
N HIS A 617 -14.72 43.24 -6.87
CA HIS A 617 -14.13 44.08 -5.84
C HIS A 617 -12.63 43.75 -5.70
N GLU A 618 -11.80 44.79 -5.53
CA GLU A 618 -10.33 44.62 -5.41
C GLU A 618 -9.82 45.32 -4.17
N VAL A 619 -8.92 44.61 -3.44
CA VAL A 619 -8.21 45.15 -2.27
C VAL A 619 -6.71 44.92 -2.44
N ALA A 620 -5.94 45.99 -2.48
CA ALA A 620 -4.50 45.98 -2.49
C ALA A 620 -3.97 45.61 -1.08
N THR A 621 -3.10 44.62 -0.98
CA THR A 621 -2.53 44.26 0.32
C THR A 621 -1.36 45.15 0.70
N ARG A 622 -0.67 45.76 -0.27
CA ARG A 622 0.59 46.48 -0.15
C ARG A 622 1.76 45.61 0.28
N VAL A 623 1.62 44.29 0.16
CA VAL A 623 2.68 43.30 0.41
C VAL A 623 3.29 42.90 -0.92
N THR A 624 4.57 43.17 -1.08
CA THR A 624 5.31 42.89 -2.31
C THR A 624 6.23 41.67 -2.20
N MET A 625 6.58 41.10 -3.35
CA MET A 625 7.49 39.95 -3.48
C MET A 625 8.35 40.08 -4.73
N GLY A 626 9.59 39.61 -4.64
CA GLY A 626 10.53 39.48 -5.76
C GLY A 626 10.28 38.22 -6.59
N SER A 627 11.06 38.09 -7.68
CA SER A 627 11.06 36.87 -8.49
C SER A 627 11.62 35.67 -7.70
N GLY A 628 11.01 34.49 -7.89
CA GLY A 628 11.41 33.28 -7.16
C GLY A 628 10.84 33.15 -5.75
N PHE A 629 9.96 34.08 -5.35
CA PHE A 629 9.30 33.99 -4.07
C PHE A 629 8.41 32.75 -3.97
N TYR A 630 8.60 31.97 -2.91
CA TYR A 630 7.77 30.79 -2.61
C TYR A 630 6.72 31.16 -1.55
N PHE A 631 5.46 31.09 -1.93
CA PHE A 631 4.33 31.51 -1.06
C PHE A 631 3.68 30.38 -0.23
N GLY A 632 4.35 29.22 -0.12
CA GLY A 632 3.80 28.07 0.63
C GLY A 632 3.56 28.36 2.11
N SER A 633 4.35 29.24 2.76
CA SER A 633 4.10 29.67 4.14
C SER A 633 2.84 30.54 4.25
N LEU A 634 2.58 31.45 3.29
CA LEU A 634 1.36 32.23 3.22
C LEU A 634 0.13 31.33 3.07
N GLN A 635 0.20 30.35 2.17
CA GLN A 635 -0.93 29.44 1.97
C GLN A 635 -1.20 28.58 3.18
N LEU A 636 -0.16 28.07 3.86
CA LEU A 636 -0.31 27.33 5.12
C LEU A 636 -0.96 28.21 6.19
N TYR A 637 -0.47 29.45 6.36
CA TYR A 637 -1.02 30.40 7.30
C TYR A 637 -2.50 30.67 7.01
N ALA A 638 -2.86 30.97 5.77
CA ALA A 638 -4.25 31.20 5.37
C ALA A 638 -5.14 29.97 5.56
N ALA A 639 -4.63 28.78 5.19
CA ALA A 639 -5.39 27.52 5.29
C ALA A 639 -5.70 27.12 6.73
N THR A 640 -4.83 27.48 7.68
CA THR A 640 -5.01 27.13 9.09
C THR A 640 -5.70 28.20 9.92
N THR A 641 -5.75 29.45 9.43
CA THR A 641 -6.28 30.60 10.20
C THR A 641 -7.60 31.14 9.66
N LEU A 642 -7.98 30.81 8.41
CA LEU A 642 -9.17 31.33 7.77
C LEU A 642 -10.27 30.28 7.64
N PRO A 643 -11.48 30.53 8.15
CA PRO A 643 -12.62 29.67 7.85
C PRO A 643 -12.98 29.74 6.35
N GLY A 644 -13.51 28.67 5.80
CA GLY A 644 -13.92 28.62 4.39
C GLY A 644 -12.77 28.62 3.39
N PHE A 645 -11.55 28.32 3.84
CA PHE A 645 -10.38 28.23 2.95
C PHE A 645 -10.58 27.18 1.86
N CYS A 646 -10.28 27.55 0.63
CA CYS A 646 -10.24 26.68 -0.52
C CYS A 646 -9.18 27.18 -1.51
N ARG A 647 -9.05 26.49 -2.65
CA ARG A 647 -8.17 26.95 -3.74
C ARG A 647 -8.97 27.13 -5.02
N LEU A 648 -8.78 28.26 -5.68
CA LEU A 648 -9.40 28.58 -6.96
C LEU A 648 -8.40 28.37 -8.09
N SER A 649 -8.74 27.54 -9.07
CA SER A 649 -8.04 27.44 -10.35
C SER A 649 -8.94 27.87 -11.50
N ALA A 650 -8.33 28.30 -12.62
CA ALA A 650 -9.04 28.69 -13.82
C ALA A 650 -8.40 28.04 -15.04
N HIS A 651 -9.22 27.69 -16.05
CA HIS A 651 -8.74 27.15 -17.31
C HIS A 651 -8.17 28.26 -18.17
N GLN A 652 -6.87 28.27 -18.41
CA GLN A 652 -6.19 29.39 -19.08
C GLN A 652 -6.66 29.68 -20.51
N GLU A 653 -7.17 28.68 -21.22
CA GLU A 653 -7.59 28.79 -22.61
C GLU A 653 -8.98 29.43 -22.79
N LYS A 654 -9.73 29.62 -21.73
CA LYS A 654 -11.13 30.11 -21.78
C LYS A 654 -11.32 31.58 -21.46
N GLY A 655 -10.28 32.38 -21.41
CA GLY A 655 -10.36 33.85 -21.29
C GLY A 655 -10.99 34.37 -20.02
N THR A 656 -10.82 33.71 -18.90
CA THR A 656 -11.56 33.89 -17.64
C THR A 656 -11.35 35.24 -16.93
N GLY A 657 -10.35 36.02 -17.30
CA GLY A 657 -9.94 37.19 -16.54
C GLY A 657 -9.41 36.95 -15.12
N VAL A 658 -9.29 35.69 -14.70
CA VAL A 658 -8.67 35.28 -13.43
C VAL A 658 -7.19 35.03 -13.66
N THR A 659 -6.34 35.74 -12.95
CA THR A 659 -4.88 35.51 -12.98
C THR A 659 -4.54 34.42 -11.99
N LEU A 660 -3.88 33.35 -12.48
CA LEU A 660 -3.39 32.27 -11.64
C LEU A 660 -1.98 32.56 -11.11
N ILE A 661 -1.72 32.14 -9.87
CA ILE A 661 -0.41 32.29 -9.24
C ILE A 661 0.54 31.21 -9.73
N ALA A 662 0.05 30.00 -9.95
CA ALA A 662 0.83 28.87 -10.48
C ALA A 662 0.01 28.08 -11.50
N LYS A 663 0.68 27.48 -12.49
CA LYS A 663 0.05 26.71 -13.58
C LYS A 663 -0.91 25.62 -13.11
N ASP A 664 -0.57 24.92 -12.03
CA ASP A 664 -1.30 23.73 -11.56
C ASP A 664 -1.79 23.83 -10.12
N GLY A 665 -1.46 24.92 -9.42
CA GLY A 665 -1.65 25.04 -7.97
C GLY A 665 -2.99 25.64 -7.54
N GLY A 666 -3.54 26.57 -8.28
CA GLY A 666 -4.67 27.39 -7.88
C GLY A 666 -4.31 28.48 -6.86
N ALA A 667 -5.10 29.55 -6.84
CA ALA A 667 -4.95 30.66 -5.91
C ALA A 667 -5.57 30.34 -4.54
N PRO A 668 -4.96 30.75 -3.42
CA PRO A 668 -5.62 30.75 -2.12
C PRO A 668 -6.90 31.54 -2.18
N ALA A 669 -7.98 30.97 -1.66
CA ALA A 669 -9.31 31.58 -1.70
C ALA A 669 -10.09 31.28 -0.42
N ILE A 670 -11.09 32.11 -0.13
CA ILE A 670 -12.04 31.87 0.95
C ILE A 670 -13.48 32.06 0.41
N LEU A 671 -14.37 31.24 0.94
CA LEU A 671 -15.80 31.28 0.60
C LEU A 671 -16.63 31.86 1.75
N GLY A 672 -17.67 32.59 1.38
CA GLY A 672 -18.81 32.96 2.20
C GLY A 672 -20.11 32.60 1.50
N ASP A 673 -21.26 33.05 2.01
CA ASP A 673 -22.54 32.81 1.37
C ASP A 673 -22.58 33.45 -0.01
N ALA A 674 -22.69 32.64 -1.07
CA ALA A 674 -22.66 33.03 -2.47
C ALA A 674 -21.56 34.05 -2.81
N SER A 675 -20.45 34.05 -2.10
CA SER A 675 -19.36 35.03 -2.24
C SER A 675 -18.00 34.37 -2.18
N LEU A 676 -17.03 34.92 -2.89
CA LEU A 676 -15.67 34.38 -3.02
C LEU A 676 -14.66 35.52 -2.98
N ALA A 677 -13.57 35.34 -2.24
CA ALA A 677 -12.37 36.16 -2.38
C ALA A 677 -11.15 35.28 -2.63
N TYR A 678 -10.21 35.72 -3.46
CA TYR A 678 -9.00 34.97 -3.81
C TYR A 678 -7.81 35.87 -4.08
N LEU A 679 -6.61 35.34 -3.87
CA LEU A 679 -5.36 36.06 -4.08
C LEU A 679 -4.92 36.02 -5.54
N VAL A 680 -4.47 37.15 -6.03
CA VAL A 680 -3.74 37.31 -7.28
C VAL A 680 -2.47 38.10 -7.02
N HIS A 681 -1.55 38.10 -7.96
CA HIS A 681 -0.37 38.97 -7.93
C HIS A 681 -0.39 39.90 -9.14
N VAL A 682 -0.14 41.16 -8.87
CA VAL A 682 -0.08 42.23 -9.88
C VAL A 682 1.37 42.73 -9.94
N ARG A 683 1.90 42.87 -11.15
CA ARG A 683 3.26 43.34 -11.36
C ARG A 683 3.34 44.84 -11.06
N THR A 684 4.18 45.19 -10.08
CA THR A 684 4.38 46.59 -9.67
C THR A 684 5.61 47.21 -10.34
N ARG A 685 6.65 46.41 -10.61
CA ARG A 685 7.86 46.87 -11.26
C ARG A 685 8.13 46.11 -12.54
N HIS A 686 8.23 46.83 -13.66
CA HIS A 686 8.61 46.29 -14.95
C HIS A 686 10.13 46.45 -15.13
N SER A 687 10.83 45.34 -15.24
CA SER A 687 12.25 45.26 -15.53
C SER A 687 12.53 44.12 -16.51
N ASP A 688 13.51 44.25 -17.37
CA ASP A 688 13.94 43.20 -18.27
C ASP A 688 14.77 42.15 -17.52
N SER A 689 15.41 42.53 -16.40
CA SER A 689 16.09 41.60 -15.51
C SER A 689 15.07 40.84 -14.66
N PRO A 690 15.11 39.52 -14.66
CA PRO A 690 14.26 38.70 -13.77
C PRO A 690 14.42 39.07 -12.29
N ALA A 691 15.62 39.39 -11.85
CA ALA A 691 15.95 39.69 -10.46
C ALA A 691 15.29 40.98 -9.94
N ASP A 692 14.98 41.92 -10.86
CA ASP A 692 14.41 43.24 -10.51
C ASP A 692 12.89 43.30 -10.66
N LYS A 693 12.23 42.19 -10.98
CA LYS A 693 10.77 42.11 -11.08
C LYS A 693 10.16 42.06 -9.70
N GLU A 694 9.11 42.88 -9.50
CA GLU A 694 8.38 42.92 -8.25
C GLU A 694 6.87 42.80 -8.52
N TRP A 695 6.19 42.06 -7.64
CA TRP A 695 4.73 41.90 -7.67
C TRP A 695 4.14 42.28 -6.31
N GLU A 696 2.89 42.71 -6.32
CA GLU A 696 2.09 42.92 -5.13
C GLU A 696 0.97 41.88 -5.05
N TRP A 697 0.67 41.42 -3.86
CA TRP A 697 -0.52 40.62 -3.60
C TRP A 697 -1.75 41.53 -3.61
N VAL A 698 -2.75 41.12 -4.41
CA VAL A 698 -4.05 41.79 -4.50
C VAL A 698 -5.14 40.76 -4.28
N VAL A 699 -6.20 41.14 -3.60
CA VAL A 699 -7.37 40.28 -3.41
C VAL A 699 -8.45 40.71 -4.39
N HIS A 700 -8.94 39.75 -5.17
CA HIS A 700 -10.14 39.88 -5.96
C HIS A 700 -11.30 39.19 -5.27
N ALA A 701 -12.50 39.84 -5.25
CA ALA A 701 -13.66 39.25 -4.62
C ALA A 701 -14.93 39.52 -5.42
N PHE A 702 -15.93 38.67 -5.20
CA PHE A 702 -17.22 38.66 -5.85
C PHE A 702 -18.33 38.30 -4.84
N GLY A 703 -19.55 38.78 -5.12
CA GLY A 703 -20.74 38.53 -4.29
C GLY A 703 -20.95 39.58 -3.21
N GLU A 704 -22.06 39.46 -2.50
CA GLU A 704 -22.50 40.46 -1.51
C GLU A 704 -21.50 40.60 -0.34
N GLN A 705 -20.98 39.49 0.15
CA GLN A 705 -19.94 39.47 1.18
C GLN A 705 -18.50 39.66 0.62
N GLY A 706 -18.37 39.85 -0.70
CA GLY A 706 -17.10 40.02 -1.38
C GLY A 706 -16.18 41.07 -0.74
N PRO A 707 -16.63 42.30 -0.47
CA PRO A 707 -15.80 43.31 0.18
C PRO A 707 -15.26 42.91 1.55
N GLN A 708 -16.09 42.23 2.39
CA GLN A 708 -15.70 41.76 3.71
C GLN A 708 -14.68 40.64 3.62
N LEU A 709 -14.91 39.64 2.76
CA LEU A 709 -13.99 38.55 2.50
C LEU A 709 -12.65 39.05 1.94
N ALA A 710 -12.71 40.05 1.05
CA ALA A 710 -11.50 40.67 0.49
C ALA A 710 -10.63 41.31 1.58
N GLU A 711 -11.22 42.07 2.48
CA GLU A 711 -10.49 42.71 3.56
C GLU A 711 -9.96 41.68 4.57
N GLN A 712 -10.73 40.62 4.89
CA GLN A 712 -10.29 39.52 5.74
C GLN A 712 -9.06 38.80 5.16
N LEU A 713 -9.08 38.46 3.87
CA LEU A 713 -7.97 37.81 3.20
C LEU A 713 -6.75 38.75 3.09
N ALA A 714 -6.97 40.03 2.77
CA ALA A 714 -5.92 41.04 2.71
C ALA A 714 -5.28 41.29 4.09
N ALA A 715 -6.08 41.35 5.15
CA ALA A 715 -5.58 41.46 6.52
C ALA A 715 -4.73 40.25 6.90
N THR A 716 -5.12 39.03 6.48
CA THR A 716 -4.35 37.80 6.68
C THR A 716 -3.00 37.86 5.96
N VAL A 717 -2.96 38.35 4.71
CA VAL A 717 -1.69 38.55 3.98
C VAL A 717 -0.77 39.54 4.70
N ARG A 718 -1.31 40.65 5.18
CA ARG A 718 -0.52 41.67 5.95
C ARG A 718 -0.01 41.10 7.29
N ALA A 719 -0.84 40.31 7.98
CA ALA A 719 -0.42 39.65 9.23
C ALA A 719 0.70 38.62 8.97
N TRP A 720 0.54 37.77 7.93
CA TRP A 720 1.59 36.86 7.51
C TRP A 720 2.88 37.59 7.16
N ASP A 721 2.84 38.68 6.41
CA ASP A 721 4.03 39.46 6.02
C ASP A 721 4.77 40.02 7.23
N ARG A 722 4.03 40.51 8.22
CA ARG A 722 4.60 41.12 9.43
C ARG A 722 5.16 40.08 10.40
N ASP A 723 4.45 38.94 10.60
CA ASP A 723 4.69 38.08 11.76
C ASP A 723 5.28 36.71 11.36
N VAL A 724 5.16 36.28 10.10
CA VAL A 724 5.44 34.88 9.68
C VAL A 724 6.45 34.79 8.54
N ARG A 725 6.45 35.73 7.59
CA ARG A 725 7.16 35.62 6.31
C ARG A 725 8.64 35.23 6.45
N ASP A 726 9.36 35.93 7.32
CA ASP A 726 10.79 35.76 7.57
C ASP A 726 11.07 35.16 8.96
N GLY A 727 10.02 34.67 9.62
CA GLY A 727 10.09 34.10 10.95
C GLY A 727 10.24 32.57 10.95
N ASP A 728 10.23 32.01 12.17
CA ASP A 728 10.27 30.57 12.40
C ASP A 728 8.98 29.87 11.87
N ALA A 729 9.09 28.59 11.57
CA ALA A 729 7.93 27.75 11.27
C ALA A 729 6.98 27.74 12.47
N PRO A 730 5.65 27.52 12.24
CA PRO A 730 4.69 27.47 13.34
C PRO A 730 5.00 26.31 14.27
N GLY A 731 4.74 26.46 15.56
CA GLY A 731 4.59 25.33 16.45
C GLY A 731 3.44 24.46 15.95
N LEU A 732 3.65 23.15 15.86
CA LEU A 732 2.60 22.21 15.48
C LEU A 732 2.61 21.02 16.43
N THR A 733 1.44 20.76 17.03
CA THR A 733 1.20 19.52 17.78
C THR A 733 0.07 18.74 17.13
N VAL A 734 0.19 17.40 17.14
CA VAL A 734 -0.82 16.50 16.60
C VAL A 734 -1.32 15.60 17.71
N HIS A 735 -2.61 15.67 17.96
CA HIS A 735 -3.33 14.93 18.97
C HIS A 735 -4.22 13.86 18.34
N PRO A 736 -4.59 12.78 19.07
CA PRO A 736 -5.62 11.84 18.62
C PRO A 736 -6.93 12.54 18.26
N ALA A 737 -7.63 12.01 17.25
CA ALA A 737 -9.00 12.44 16.99
C ALA A 737 -9.87 12.26 18.25
N GLY A 738 -10.77 13.21 18.51
CA GLY A 738 -11.63 13.20 19.69
C GLY A 738 -10.96 13.69 20.97
N THR A 739 -9.70 14.16 20.95
CA THR A 739 -9.11 14.87 22.09
C THR A 739 -9.99 16.09 22.43
N PRO A 740 -10.49 16.24 23.67
CA PRO A 740 -11.33 17.37 24.05
C PRO A 740 -10.62 18.72 23.90
N ASP A 741 -11.34 19.77 23.55
CA ASP A 741 -10.77 21.11 23.32
C ASP A 741 -9.97 21.64 24.50
N HIS A 742 -10.43 21.39 25.72
CA HIS A 742 -9.75 21.85 26.95
C HIS A 742 -8.40 21.17 27.22
N LEU A 743 -8.08 20.09 26.47
CA LEU A 743 -6.78 19.41 26.54
C LEU A 743 -5.85 19.81 25.40
N LEU A 744 -6.35 20.60 24.42
CA LEU A 744 -5.52 21.12 23.35
C LEU A 744 -4.76 22.38 23.82
N PRO A 745 -3.53 22.59 23.38
CA PRO A 745 -2.85 23.86 23.59
C PRO A 745 -3.57 24.99 22.83
N ALA A 746 -3.37 26.23 23.24
CA ALA A 746 -3.86 27.38 22.52
C ALA A 746 -3.26 27.42 21.11
N GLY A 747 -4.09 27.62 20.08
CA GLY A 747 -3.68 27.63 18.67
C GLY A 747 -4.84 27.48 17.72
N ASP A 748 -4.54 27.59 16.43
CA ASP A 748 -5.52 27.33 15.35
C ASP A 748 -5.64 25.83 15.15
N VAL A 749 -6.84 25.26 15.29
CA VAL A 749 -7.09 23.83 15.22
C VAL A 749 -7.57 23.42 13.84
N VAL A 750 -6.92 22.43 13.26
CA VAL A 750 -7.35 21.74 12.04
C VAL A 750 -7.75 20.32 12.40
N ASP A 751 -9.05 20.04 12.40
CA ASP A 751 -9.60 18.72 12.69
C ASP A 751 -9.58 17.85 11.44
N LYS A 752 -9.03 16.66 11.59
CA LYS A 752 -9.03 15.60 10.58
C LYS A 752 -9.64 14.31 11.16
N PRO A 753 -10.03 13.33 10.33
CA PRO A 753 -10.69 12.12 10.82
C PRO A 753 -9.90 11.31 11.85
N LEU A 754 -8.57 11.31 11.78
CA LEU A 754 -7.70 10.51 12.62
C LEU A 754 -6.88 11.36 13.62
N SER A 755 -6.83 12.67 13.44
CA SER A 755 -6.01 13.56 14.26
C SER A 755 -6.60 14.96 14.39
N ARG A 756 -6.16 15.67 15.44
CA ARG A 756 -6.38 17.09 15.65
C ARG A 756 -5.04 17.81 15.62
N MET A 757 -4.85 18.73 14.70
CA MET A 757 -3.59 19.45 14.49
C MET A 757 -3.74 20.87 15.03
N VAL A 758 -2.86 21.27 15.97
CA VAL A 758 -2.89 22.60 16.57
C VAL A 758 -1.68 23.39 16.11
N PHE A 759 -1.93 24.50 15.40
CA PHE A 759 -0.93 25.41 14.88
C PHE A 759 -0.77 26.60 15.82
N GLN A 760 0.46 26.90 16.23
CA GLN A 760 0.82 28.05 17.03
C GLN A 760 1.67 28.98 16.18
N TRP A 761 1.05 30.05 15.67
CA TRP A 761 1.71 30.99 14.81
C TRP A 761 2.39 32.13 15.61
N PRO A 762 3.61 32.55 15.23
CA PRO A 762 4.24 33.71 15.82
C PRO A 762 3.35 34.97 15.72
N GLY A 763 3.34 35.79 16.77
CA GLY A 763 2.59 37.04 16.78
C GLY A 763 1.07 36.94 16.81
N ARG A 764 0.51 35.71 16.89
CA ARG A 764 -0.93 35.50 16.96
C ARG A 764 -1.35 35.07 18.37
N ASP A 765 -1.88 36.01 19.15
CA ASP A 765 -2.60 35.71 20.38
C ASP A 765 -3.95 35.07 20.02
N VAL A 766 -4.09 33.78 20.18
CA VAL A 766 -5.37 33.09 20.02
C VAL A 766 -6.22 33.41 21.22
N LEU A 767 -7.09 34.41 21.09
CA LEU A 767 -8.21 34.59 22.00
C LEU A 767 -9.05 33.31 21.92
N LEU A 768 -9.17 32.58 23.02
CA LEU A 768 -10.07 31.44 23.17
C LEU A 768 -11.45 31.83 22.59
N GLN A 769 -11.81 31.32 21.43
CA GLN A 769 -13.16 31.47 20.89
C GLN A 769 -14.08 30.74 21.86
N ALA A 770 -14.95 31.50 22.51
CA ALA A 770 -16.07 30.96 23.28
C ALA A 770 -16.86 30.00 22.36
N PRO A 771 -17.33 28.86 22.84
CA PRO A 771 -18.09 27.92 22.03
C PRO A 771 -19.29 28.64 21.44
N VAL A 772 -19.47 28.60 20.12
CA VAL A 772 -20.68 29.02 19.45
C VAL A 772 -21.79 28.08 19.90
N GLU A 773 -22.64 28.51 20.83
CA GLU A 773 -23.84 27.78 21.17
C GLU A 773 -24.72 27.68 19.92
N HIS A 774 -24.77 26.50 19.33
CA HIS A 774 -25.83 26.19 18.39
C HIS A 774 -27.14 26.08 19.17
N GLY A 775 -27.87 27.16 19.21
CA GLY A 775 -29.25 27.27 19.70
C GLY A 775 -30.19 26.39 18.89
N GLY A 776 -30.19 25.09 19.19
CA GLY A 776 -31.21 24.17 18.75
C GLY A 776 -32.41 24.25 19.69
N THR A 777 -33.43 25.01 19.32
CA THR A 777 -34.72 25.04 20.01
C THR A 777 -35.40 23.67 19.89
N LEU A 778 -35.40 22.93 20.97
CA LEU A 778 -36.25 21.75 21.13
C LEU A 778 -37.70 22.20 21.22
N ALA A 779 -38.47 22.00 20.16
CA ALA A 779 -39.91 22.10 20.19
C ALA A 779 -40.48 20.92 20.95
N THR A 780 -40.92 21.14 22.20
CA THR A 780 -41.78 20.23 22.96
C THR A 780 -43.11 20.09 22.27
N ALA A 781 -43.41 18.94 21.69
CA ALA A 781 -44.77 18.60 21.31
C ALA A 781 -45.53 18.17 22.58
N VAL A 782 -46.54 18.95 22.92
CA VAL A 782 -47.53 18.62 23.93
C VAL A 782 -48.54 17.67 23.29
N GLU A 783 -48.79 16.59 23.99
CA GLU A 783 -49.93 15.67 23.75
C GLU A 783 -51.28 16.43 23.92
N GLY A 784 -52.23 16.05 23.11
CA GLY A 784 -53.60 16.49 23.28
C GLY A 784 -54.60 15.77 22.39
N THR A 785 -55.25 14.73 22.99
CA THR A 785 -56.46 14.00 22.60
C THR A 785 -56.42 13.15 21.33
#